data_57548fad1ff482be200e32389d296956
#
_entry.id   57548fad1ff482be200e32389d296956
#
_cell.length_a   1.000
_cell.length_b   1.000
_cell.length_c   1.000
_cell.angle_alpha   90.00
_cell.angle_beta   90.00
_cell.angle_gamma   90.00
#
_symmetry.space_group_name_H-M   'P 1'
#
loop_
_entity.id
_entity.type
_entity.pdbx_description
1 polymer ?
#
loop_
_entity_poly.entity_id
_entity_poly.type
_entity_poly.pdbx_seq_one_letter_code
_entity_poly.pdbx_strand_id
1 'polypeptide(L)'
;MQTPSSNPKKNSARRRSADPHARLSARLRHISFGAAVLLVVVAALTVIYSLYKIQIRDGATYRQYAAEQQLLDSTIQATRGEIYDTSGITLASTSVVWTIWADPSYSTALYTTTTDQDTKAETRTIDEAAMKEVCTQITLRLLSGDGESLDSVDTASAEYQTQYQAVCDALSQNESSYQVLATKVNNAIKLSIEEYVKTYNKAHSKSGKSAGALEKILAKLGLGQQESDDGTPTVRKGRVSVSASKGFQRDYPYGRFAAAVLGFCNADGQGVYGLENSYESTLAGVNGRTITLRNAYGNAIADENATTYAAKDGSNLVLSLDVNIQEVVERYLNEAVAANTVENRGCAIVMNVKTGAILAMASKPDFDPNDPQDFSANLAYLTEQVQAEPELYTIYKKDENGSYLRDENGQKIADEEADYTGTYRDIQWKNKTITELYYPGSVFKVITAAMGVDSGKATYYTTLNCSGAYSVAKQTYHCAGRKAHGAQNLAEALRNSCNIYFIQLGQRVGSSLFYDYFDAFGFTERTGVDLPNETSFMQYYSKSRLGEVELASSDFGQAMAVTPLQVCTAISAAVNGGYLVTPHVVDKITDQNGNVVQEIGTNIRRQVISENASETIRQIMEFEVGDGTQGGGGNAYVAGYRIGGKSGTSEQLNMDRRADGDYKKVASFAAVLPANDPEILVYVMLDDPNNARTDYSSILAAPVVGNIISEIAPYLGIATDGVDRSGTTVKVPNLTGKEWSNAQVQLNIKGLKHHLAESESDQTAALVTYQYPRAGAEVPYGTTVYLYTDTYEGKHAEVPDVTGKSADFARQMLNAAGLNCTVEGSGTVQSQSEAPGSSVQQGTIVHLICG
;
A
#
# COMPACT_ATOMS: atom_id res chain seq x y z
N MET A 1 -37.20 -18.16 110.80
CA MET A 1 -38.37 -18.34 111.72
C MET A 1 -39.34 -19.31 111.13
N GLN A 2 -39.53 -20.30 111.87
CA GLN A 2 -40.66 -21.18 111.99
C GLN A 2 -41.26 -21.96 110.83
N THR A 3 -40.98 -23.27 110.84
CA THR A 3 -41.88 -24.38 110.54
C THR A 3 -43.26 -24.21 111.21
N PRO A 4 -44.41 -25.01 111.05
CA PRO A 4 -44.26 -26.47 110.80
C PRO A 4 -45.34 -27.19 109.92
N SER A 5 -45.04 -28.45 109.58
CA SER A 5 -45.78 -29.68 109.78
C SER A 5 -47.22 -29.80 109.22
N SER A 6 -47.53 -30.86 108.46
CA SER A 6 -47.85 -32.19 108.92
C SER A 6 -48.27 -33.21 107.82
N ASN A 7 -47.86 -34.41 107.98
CA ASN A 7 -48.23 -35.63 107.30
C ASN A 7 -49.67 -36.08 107.84
N PRO A 8 -50.28 -37.24 107.46
CA PRO A 8 -50.22 -38.12 106.28
C PRO A 8 -51.60 -38.55 105.77
N LYS A 9 -51.74 -39.34 104.71
CA LYS A 9 -52.49 -40.60 104.69
C LYS A 9 -52.28 -41.43 103.38
N LYS A 10 -52.01 -42.70 103.66
CA LYS A 10 -52.02 -43.84 102.75
C LYS A 10 -53.35 -43.99 102.03
N ASN A 11 -53.32 -44.44 100.77
CA ASN A 11 -54.11 -45.61 100.38
C ASN A 11 -53.66 -46.16 98.97
N SER A 12 -53.26 -47.41 99.03
CA SER A 12 -53.59 -48.60 98.30
C SER A 12 -53.35 -48.61 96.71
N ALA A 13 -52.54 -49.56 96.48
CA ALA A 13 -52.18 -50.07 95.16
C ALA A 13 -53.42 -50.65 94.42
N ARG A 14 -53.49 -50.33 93.15
CA ARG A 14 -54.06 -51.17 92.08
C ARG A 14 -53.00 -51.34 90.96
N ARG A 15 -52.44 -52.51 90.84
CA ARG A 15 -51.68 -53.03 89.74
C ARG A 15 -52.60 -53.01 88.54
N ARG A 16 -52.33 -52.18 87.54
CA ARG A 16 -52.84 -52.35 86.19
C ARG A 16 -51.79 -53.13 85.39
N SER A 17 -52.18 -54.22 84.80
CA SER A 17 -51.40 -55.00 83.86
C SER A 17 -50.89 -54.12 82.70
N ALA A 18 -49.64 -54.15 82.49
CA ALA A 18 -49.04 -53.39 81.29
C ALA A 18 -49.47 -54.08 80.03
N ASP A 19 -50.22 -53.34 79.19
CA ASP A 19 -50.63 -53.73 77.85
C ASP A 19 -49.41 -53.97 76.95
N PRO A 20 -49.20 -55.16 76.36
CA PRO A 20 -48.06 -55.44 75.48
C PRO A 20 -47.98 -54.52 74.25
N HIS A 21 -49.11 -54.06 73.74
CA HIS A 21 -49.20 -53.13 72.65
C HIS A 21 -48.66 -51.74 72.94
N ALA A 22 -48.79 -51.22 74.16
CA ALA A 22 -48.23 -49.92 74.53
C ALA A 22 -46.71 -49.94 74.61
N ARG A 23 -46.06 -51.08 74.96
CA ARG A 23 -44.58 -51.21 74.93
C ARG A 23 -44.04 -51.36 73.54
N LEU A 24 -44.77 -51.94 72.57
CA LEU A 24 -44.38 -52.07 71.18
C LEU A 24 -44.47 -50.69 70.45
N SER A 25 -45.55 -49.94 70.73
CA SER A 25 -45.74 -48.59 70.22
C SER A 25 -44.72 -47.58 70.76
N ALA A 26 -44.28 -47.68 71.97
CA ALA A 26 -43.21 -46.86 72.52
C ALA A 26 -41.86 -47.22 71.95
N ARG A 27 -41.51 -48.49 71.71
CA ARG A 27 -40.29 -48.93 71.06
C ARG A 27 -40.26 -48.42 69.58
N LEU A 28 -41.36 -48.57 68.86
CA LEU A 28 -41.46 -48.05 67.47
C LEU A 28 -41.32 -46.54 67.43
N ARG A 29 -41.88 -45.76 68.34
CA ARG A 29 -41.67 -44.32 68.41
C ARG A 29 -40.21 -43.97 68.73
N HIS A 30 -39.52 -44.70 69.60
CA HIS A 30 -38.08 -44.48 69.88
C HIS A 30 -37.22 -44.84 68.69
N ILE A 31 -37.54 -45.91 67.93
CA ILE A 31 -36.84 -46.23 66.68
C ILE A 31 -37.07 -45.20 65.59
N SER A 32 -38.31 -44.77 65.38
CA SER A 32 -38.63 -43.72 64.38
C SER A 32 -38.04 -42.38 64.78
N PHE A 33 -38.01 -41.98 66.06
CA PHE A 33 -37.28 -40.79 66.49
C PHE A 33 -35.79 -40.94 66.32
N GLY A 34 -35.20 -42.08 66.65
CA GLY A 34 -33.79 -42.35 66.41
C GLY A 34 -33.43 -42.30 64.90
N ALA A 35 -34.31 -42.88 64.07
CA ALA A 35 -34.13 -42.80 62.60
C ALA A 35 -34.25 -41.35 62.07
N ALA A 36 -35.20 -40.56 62.64
CA ALA A 36 -35.31 -39.13 62.25
C ALA A 36 -34.07 -38.32 62.67
N VAL A 37 -33.60 -38.56 63.95
CA VAL A 37 -32.35 -37.92 64.40
C VAL A 37 -31.15 -38.32 63.54
N LEU A 38 -31.03 -39.62 63.17
CA LEU A 38 -29.98 -40.12 62.34
C LEU A 38 -30.04 -39.42 60.94
N LEU A 39 -31.22 -39.27 60.36
CA LEU A 39 -31.46 -38.65 59.13
C LEU A 39 -31.05 -37.15 59.16
N VAL A 40 -31.34 -36.44 60.20
CA VAL A 40 -30.92 -35.04 60.43
C VAL A 40 -29.41 -34.95 60.59
N VAL A 41 -28.79 -35.89 61.32
CA VAL A 41 -27.33 -35.96 61.50
C VAL A 41 -26.60 -36.23 60.12
N VAL A 42 -27.13 -37.18 59.34
CA VAL A 42 -26.63 -37.48 58.06
C VAL A 42 -26.78 -36.26 57.11
N ALA A 43 -27.92 -35.61 57.13
CA ALA A 43 -28.13 -34.38 56.36
C ALA A 43 -27.16 -33.25 56.78
N ALA A 44 -26.98 -33.08 58.11
CA ALA A 44 -26.00 -32.06 58.57
C ALA A 44 -24.57 -32.40 58.18
N LEU A 45 -24.16 -33.68 58.26
CA LEU A 45 -22.83 -34.09 57.81
C LEU A 45 -22.67 -33.94 56.35
N THR A 46 -23.67 -34.16 55.51
CA THR A 46 -23.64 -33.95 54.07
C THR A 46 -23.48 -32.49 53.75
N VAL A 47 -24.19 -31.59 54.46
CA VAL A 47 -24.03 -30.14 54.29
C VAL A 47 -22.62 -29.70 54.74
N ILE A 48 -22.13 -30.16 55.87
CA ILE A 48 -20.78 -29.85 56.37
C ILE A 48 -19.72 -30.35 55.38
N TYR A 49 -19.88 -31.57 54.84
CA TYR A 49 -18.98 -32.12 53.83
C TYR A 49 -19.05 -31.28 52.52
N SER A 50 -20.23 -30.89 52.08
CA SER A 50 -20.41 -30.03 50.92
C SER A 50 -19.77 -28.65 51.13
N LEU A 51 -19.94 -28.07 52.31
CA LEU A 51 -19.28 -26.80 52.65
C LEU A 51 -17.77 -26.94 52.72
N TYR A 52 -17.27 -28.04 53.33
CA TYR A 52 -15.84 -28.35 53.35
C TYR A 52 -15.27 -28.49 51.91
N LYS A 53 -16.00 -29.22 51.06
CA LYS A 53 -15.60 -29.37 49.63
C LYS A 53 -15.53 -28.03 48.91
N ILE A 54 -16.59 -27.20 49.03
CA ILE A 54 -16.69 -25.94 48.33
C ILE A 54 -15.72 -24.88 48.87
N GLN A 55 -15.61 -24.77 50.22
CA GLN A 55 -14.86 -23.66 50.83
C GLN A 55 -13.38 -23.98 51.05
N ILE A 56 -13.03 -25.24 51.30
CA ILE A 56 -11.65 -25.62 51.67
C ILE A 56 -10.98 -26.38 50.53
N ARG A 57 -11.57 -27.47 50.04
CA ARG A 57 -10.95 -28.32 49.01
C ARG A 57 -10.91 -27.64 47.66
N ASP A 58 -12.05 -27.14 47.22
CA ASP A 58 -12.20 -26.52 45.89
C ASP A 58 -12.24 -24.98 45.99
N GLY A 59 -12.06 -24.42 47.17
CA GLY A 59 -12.20 -22.98 47.45
C GLY A 59 -11.15 -22.10 46.75
N ALA A 60 -9.98 -22.60 46.46
CA ALA A 60 -8.98 -21.89 45.67
C ALA A 60 -9.43 -21.75 44.21
N THR A 61 -9.96 -22.83 43.62
CA THR A 61 -10.47 -22.86 42.24
C THR A 61 -11.70 -21.97 42.08
N TYR A 62 -12.64 -22.02 43.04
CA TYR A 62 -13.81 -21.13 43.01
C TYR A 62 -13.44 -19.65 43.20
N ARG A 63 -12.44 -19.35 44.02
CA ARG A 63 -11.90 -17.96 44.13
C ARG A 63 -11.22 -17.51 42.85
N GLN A 64 -10.51 -18.40 42.18
CA GLN A 64 -9.93 -18.10 40.91
C GLN A 64 -11.02 -17.84 39.85
N TYR A 65 -12.03 -18.71 39.72
CA TYR A 65 -13.14 -18.46 38.79
C TYR A 65 -13.92 -17.19 39.13
N ALA A 66 -14.13 -16.89 40.43
CA ALA A 66 -14.76 -15.64 40.80
C ALA A 66 -13.91 -14.43 40.45
N ALA A 67 -12.60 -14.50 40.62
CA ALA A 67 -11.68 -13.44 40.21
C ALA A 67 -11.65 -13.26 38.68
N GLU A 68 -11.59 -14.36 37.93
CA GLU A 68 -11.67 -14.32 36.44
C GLU A 68 -13.02 -13.78 35.93
N GLN A 69 -14.12 -14.08 36.63
CA GLN A 69 -15.43 -13.50 36.31
C GLN A 69 -15.58 -12.03 36.72
N GLN A 70 -14.82 -11.54 37.69
CA GLN A 70 -14.92 -10.19 38.21
C GLN A 70 -13.91 -9.25 37.58
N LEU A 71 -12.86 -9.74 36.94
CA LEU A 71 -11.86 -8.93 36.27
C LEU A 71 -12.32 -8.66 34.84
N LEU A 72 -12.20 -7.40 34.44
CA LEU A 72 -12.28 -6.94 33.06
C LEU A 72 -10.86 -6.52 32.64
N ASP A 73 -10.30 -7.29 31.74
CA ASP A 73 -9.04 -6.94 31.06
C ASP A 73 -9.39 -6.28 29.73
N SER A 74 -9.13 -5.00 29.61
CA SER A 74 -9.39 -4.24 28.40
C SER A 74 -8.08 -3.75 27.79
N THR A 75 -7.88 -4.02 26.51
CA THR A 75 -6.70 -3.59 25.75
C THR A 75 -6.78 -2.08 25.49
N ILE A 76 -5.67 -1.38 25.75
CA ILE A 76 -5.42 -0.03 25.25
C ILE A 76 -4.59 -0.17 23.98
N GLN A 77 -5.21 0.08 22.84
CA GLN A 77 -4.49 -0.05 21.57
C GLN A 77 -3.42 1.04 21.45
N ALA A 78 -2.21 0.63 21.04
CA ALA A 78 -1.14 1.53 20.64
C ALA A 78 -1.49 2.18 19.30
N THR A 79 -1.07 3.42 19.09
CA THR A 79 -1.17 4.08 17.79
C THR A 79 -0.04 3.57 16.90
N ARG A 80 -0.38 3.16 15.68
CA ARG A 80 0.62 2.76 14.68
C ARG A 80 1.40 3.96 14.20
N GLY A 81 2.73 3.83 14.09
CA GLY A 81 3.64 4.86 13.61
C GLY A 81 3.30 5.30 12.19
N GLU A 82 3.64 6.53 11.85
CA GLU A 82 3.43 7.09 10.53
C GLU A 82 4.60 6.77 9.59
N ILE A 83 4.37 6.86 8.29
CA ILE A 83 5.40 6.72 7.26
C ILE A 83 5.50 8.05 6.53
N TYR A 84 6.70 8.60 6.50
CA TYR A 84 7.03 9.86 5.86
C TYR A 84 7.99 9.66 4.69
N ASP A 85 7.92 10.53 3.69
CA ASP A 85 8.97 10.64 2.68
C ASP A 85 10.24 11.29 3.25
N THR A 86 11.27 11.45 2.43
CA THR A 86 12.54 12.09 2.81
C THR A 86 12.37 13.56 3.25
N SER A 87 11.32 14.24 2.79
CA SER A 87 10.99 15.65 3.11
C SER A 87 10.05 15.79 4.31
N GLY A 88 9.56 14.69 4.88
CA GLY A 88 8.60 14.70 5.99
C GLY A 88 7.13 14.76 5.55
N ILE A 89 6.83 14.52 4.27
CA ILE A 89 5.46 14.40 3.77
C ILE A 89 4.88 13.05 4.21
N THR A 90 3.68 13.06 4.77
CA THR A 90 3.02 11.85 5.27
C THR A 90 2.52 10.97 4.13
N LEU A 91 3.05 9.76 4.02
CA LEU A 91 2.66 8.75 3.03
C LEU A 91 1.65 7.74 3.58
N ALA A 92 1.70 7.46 4.87
CA ALA A 92 0.72 6.65 5.57
C ALA A 92 0.52 7.16 7.00
N SER A 93 -0.74 7.35 7.38
CA SER A 93 -1.13 7.84 8.71
C SER A 93 -2.17 6.93 9.35
N THR A 94 -2.40 7.13 10.65
CA THR A 94 -3.38 6.36 11.42
C THR A 94 -4.43 7.29 11.98
N SER A 95 -5.66 7.19 11.49
CA SER A 95 -6.81 7.94 11.97
C SER A 95 -7.57 7.16 13.05
N VAL A 96 -8.09 7.88 14.03
CA VAL A 96 -9.01 7.30 15.02
C VAL A 96 -10.41 7.25 14.43
N VAL A 97 -10.96 6.05 14.35
CA VAL A 97 -12.32 5.80 13.89
C VAL A 97 -13.14 5.05 14.96
N TRP A 98 -14.44 5.01 14.78
CA TRP A 98 -15.34 4.38 15.72
C TRP A 98 -16.22 3.35 15.02
N THR A 99 -16.43 2.22 15.70
CA THR A 99 -17.48 1.26 15.36
C THR A 99 -18.68 1.55 16.22
N ILE A 100 -19.79 1.94 15.61
CA ILE A 100 -21.06 2.16 16.30
C ILE A 100 -21.79 0.82 16.35
N TRP A 101 -22.16 0.40 17.54
CA TRP A 101 -22.90 -0.84 17.77
C TRP A 101 -24.04 -0.65 18.76
N ALA A 102 -25.04 -1.49 18.65
CA ALA A 102 -26.21 -1.50 19.50
C ALA A 102 -26.29 -2.80 20.31
N ASP A 103 -26.93 -2.68 21.48
CA ASP A 103 -27.45 -3.84 22.24
C ASP A 103 -28.98 -3.85 22.13
N PRO A 104 -29.53 -4.56 21.12
CA PRO A 104 -30.97 -4.66 20.96
C PRO A 104 -31.66 -5.32 22.13
N SER A 105 -31.02 -6.28 22.79
CA SER A 105 -31.61 -6.95 23.98
C SER A 105 -31.87 -5.98 25.15
N TYR A 106 -31.08 -4.90 25.20
CA TYR A 106 -31.16 -3.85 26.22
C TYR A 106 -31.89 -2.59 25.74
N SER A 107 -32.26 -2.55 24.45
CA SER A 107 -32.95 -1.41 23.78
C SER A 107 -34.47 -1.49 23.98
N THR A 108 -34.90 -1.45 25.23
CA THR A 108 -36.30 -1.69 25.63
C THR A 108 -37.32 -0.68 25.10
N ALA A 109 -36.89 0.47 24.62
CA ALA A 109 -37.77 1.47 23.98
C ALA A 109 -38.22 1.07 22.58
N LEU A 110 -37.55 0.14 21.91
CA LEU A 110 -37.82 -0.33 20.55
C LEU A 110 -38.83 -1.49 20.52
N TYR A 111 -39.24 -2.01 21.68
CA TYR A 111 -40.08 -3.20 21.79
C TYR A 111 -41.22 -3.01 22.77
N THR A 112 -42.36 -3.61 22.46
CA THR A 112 -43.47 -3.79 23.38
C THR A 112 -43.36 -5.20 23.96
N THR A 113 -43.38 -5.32 25.31
CA THR A 113 -43.32 -6.62 25.98
C THR A 113 -44.72 -7.02 26.48
N THR A 114 -45.21 -8.15 25.99
CA THR A 114 -46.45 -8.78 26.46
C THR A 114 -46.08 -10.01 27.25
N THR A 115 -46.68 -10.15 28.46
CA THR A 115 -46.50 -11.31 29.35
C THR A 115 -47.75 -12.18 29.27
N ASP A 116 -47.61 -13.42 28.85
CA ASP A 116 -48.68 -14.40 28.89
C ASP A 116 -49.04 -14.68 30.32
N GLN A 117 -50.33 -14.58 30.70
CA GLN A 117 -50.80 -14.70 32.08
C GLN A 117 -50.71 -16.14 32.59
N ASP A 118 -50.82 -17.13 31.70
CA ASP A 118 -50.84 -18.55 32.09
C ASP A 118 -49.41 -19.15 32.15
N THR A 119 -48.60 -18.86 31.17
CA THR A 119 -47.25 -19.41 31.02
C THR A 119 -46.17 -18.55 31.66
N LYS A 120 -46.45 -17.27 31.97
CA LYS A 120 -45.47 -16.24 32.40
C LYS A 120 -44.37 -15.96 31.34
N ALA A 121 -44.54 -16.44 30.12
CA ALA A 121 -43.62 -16.16 29.04
C ALA A 121 -43.74 -14.69 28.62
N GLU A 122 -42.60 -14.02 28.47
CA GLU A 122 -42.50 -12.66 27.92
C GLU A 122 -42.23 -12.73 26.41
N THR A 123 -43.10 -12.13 25.64
CA THR A 123 -42.92 -11.97 24.19
C THR A 123 -42.63 -10.51 23.88
N ARG A 124 -41.55 -10.25 23.16
CA ARG A 124 -41.16 -8.91 22.67
C ARG A 124 -41.60 -8.76 21.21
N THR A 125 -42.39 -7.74 20.94
CA THR A 125 -42.77 -7.32 19.57
C THR A 125 -42.19 -5.95 19.28
N ILE A 126 -41.80 -5.73 18.03
CA ILE A 126 -41.23 -4.45 17.60
C ILE A 126 -42.27 -3.33 17.72
N ASP A 127 -41.90 -2.22 18.31
CA ASP A 127 -42.63 -0.95 18.21
C ASP A 127 -42.20 -0.25 16.92
N GLU A 128 -43.00 -0.40 15.87
CA GLU A 128 -42.68 0.09 14.53
C GLU A 128 -42.41 1.59 14.49
N ALA A 129 -43.11 2.39 15.26
CA ALA A 129 -42.95 3.83 15.25
C ALA A 129 -41.65 4.25 15.96
N ALA A 130 -41.32 3.60 17.10
CA ALA A 130 -40.04 3.85 17.79
C ALA A 130 -38.86 3.36 16.96
N MET A 131 -38.98 2.19 16.35
CA MET A 131 -37.95 1.62 15.47
C MET A 131 -37.69 2.57 14.28
N LYS A 132 -38.73 2.98 13.58
CA LYS A 132 -38.62 3.93 12.44
C LYS A 132 -37.96 5.23 12.84
N GLU A 133 -38.32 5.80 13.98
CA GLU A 133 -37.75 7.05 14.49
C GLU A 133 -36.25 6.91 14.76
N VAL A 134 -35.86 5.89 15.52
CA VAL A 134 -34.46 5.67 15.90
C VAL A 134 -33.60 5.30 14.69
N CYS A 135 -34.08 4.42 13.83
CA CYS A 135 -33.38 4.06 12.58
C CYS A 135 -33.16 5.30 11.71
N THR A 136 -34.20 6.14 11.49
CA THR A 136 -34.09 7.35 10.70
C THR A 136 -33.03 8.30 11.26
N GLN A 137 -33.07 8.55 12.58
CA GLN A 137 -32.18 9.51 13.23
C GLN A 137 -30.70 9.03 13.30
N ILE A 138 -30.47 7.75 13.44
CA ILE A 138 -29.13 7.18 13.38
C ILE A 138 -28.61 7.21 11.94
N THR A 139 -29.41 6.79 10.97
CA THR A 139 -29.00 6.77 9.54
C THR A 139 -28.69 8.16 9.02
N LEU A 140 -29.52 9.17 9.33
CA LEU A 140 -29.24 10.56 8.94
C LEU A 140 -27.89 11.04 9.47
N ARG A 141 -27.55 10.73 10.73
CA ARG A 141 -26.26 11.09 11.33
C ARG A 141 -25.09 10.37 10.68
N LEU A 142 -25.26 9.08 10.40
CA LEU A 142 -24.22 8.29 9.74
C LEU A 142 -23.87 8.84 8.36
N LEU A 143 -24.84 9.38 7.61
CA LEU A 143 -24.66 9.85 6.24
C LEU A 143 -24.44 11.37 6.11
N SER A 144 -24.61 12.13 7.18
CA SER A 144 -24.42 13.60 7.15
C SER A 144 -22.98 14.06 7.04
N GLY A 145 -21.99 13.15 7.16
CA GLY A 145 -20.57 13.48 7.12
C GLY A 145 -20.01 14.14 8.39
N ASP A 146 -20.73 15.09 8.95
CA ASP A 146 -20.38 15.82 10.19
C ASP A 146 -21.25 15.44 11.42
N GLY A 147 -22.29 14.67 11.23
CA GLY A 147 -23.26 14.26 12.25
C GLY A 147 -24.28 15.34 12.60
N GLU A 148 -24.21 16.55 12.03
CA GLU A 148 -25.04 17.70 12.36
C GLU A 148 -25.92 18.16 11.18
N SER A 149 -25.41 18.12 9.98
CA SER A 149 -26.06 18.60 8.74
C SER A 149 -27.12 17.60 8.21
N LEU A 150 -28.09 17.22 9.05
CA LEU A 150 -29.04 16.16 8.74
C LEU A 150 -29.94 16.46 7.52
N ASP A 151 -30.22 17.76 7.27
CA ASP A 151 -31.05 18.19 6.13
C ASP A 151 -30.34 18.06 4.78
N SER A 152 -29.02 17.84 4.78
CA SER A 152 -28.24 17.63 3.56
C SER A 152 -28.35 16.19 3.01
N VAL A 153 -28.88 15.25 3.80
CA VAL A 153 -28.98 13.85 3.44
C VAL A 153 -30.21 13.62 2.56
N ASP A 154 -29.98 13.14 1.33
CA ASP A 154 -31.08 12.73 0.45
C ASP A 154 -31.67 11.39 0.91
N THR A 155 -32.83 11.45 1.57
CA THR A 155 -33.53 10.27 2.06
C THR A 155 -34.16 9.40 0.95
N ALA A 156 -34.18 9.87 -0.29
CA ALA A 156 -34.63 9.08 -1.46
C ALA A 156 -33.47 8.32 -2.13
N SER A 157 -32.23 8.61 -1.77
CA SER A 157 -31.05 7.95 -2.35
C SER A 157 -30.99 6.45 -2.03
N ALA A 158 -30.42 5.67 -2.93
CA ALA A 158 -30.20 4.23 -2.71
C ALA A 158 -29.27 3.98 -1.51
N GLU A 159 -28.30 4.85 -1.30
CA GLU A 159 -27.36 4.80 -0.17
C GLU A 159 -28.11 4.93 1.17
N TYR A 160 -28.99 5.94 1.28
CA TYR A 160 -29.82 6.11 2.47
C TYR A 160 -30.69 4.88 2.74
N GLN A 161 -31.37 4.35 1.72
CA GLN A 161 -32.27 3.20 1.88
C GLN A 161 -31.51 1.94 2.33
N THR A 162 -30.32 1.71 1.76
CA THR A 162 -29.46 0.59 2.13
C THR A 162 -28.99 0.71 3.58
N GLN A 163 -28.45 1.87 3.98
CA GLN A 163 -27.97 2.09 5.34
C GLN A 163 -29.11 2.07 6.36
N TYR A 164 -30.27 2.63 6.02
CA TYR A 164 -31.47 2.61 6.85
C TYR A 164 -31.93 1.18 7.12
N GLN A 165 -31.99 0.34 6.07
CA GLN A 165 -32.39 -1.07 6.22
C GLN A 165 -31.38 -1.82 7.10
N ALA A 166 -30.09 -1.62 6.89
CA ALA A 166 -29.04 -2.25 7.70
C ALA A 166 -29.16 -1.89 9.20
N VAL A 167 -29.42 -0.61 9.51
CA VAL A 167 -29.62 -0.14 10.89
C VAL A 167 -30.89 -0.76 11.50
N CYS A 168 -31.99 -0.81 10.74
CA CYS A 168 -33.24 -1.42 11.20
C CYS A 168 -33.09 -2.94 11.44
N ASP A 169 -32.43 -3.65 10.52
CA ASP A 169 -32.21 -5.09 10.64
C ASP A 169 -31.37 -5.41 11.88
N ALA A 170 -30.28 -4.64 12.10
CA ALA A 170 -29.44 -4.79 13.29
C ALA A 170 -30.21 -4.52 14.59
N LEU A 171 -30.99 -3.45 14.65
CA LEU A 171 -31.79 -3.12 15.83
C LEU A 171 -32.98 -4.08 16.07
N SER A 172 -33.40 -4.83 15.07
CA SER A 172 -34.51 -5.81 15.15
C SER A 172 -34.12 -7.14 15.79
N GLN A 173 -32.82 -7.39 15.99
CA GLN A 173 -32.28 -8.64 16.58
C GLN A 173 -32.44 -8.65 18.11
N ASN A 174 -33.68 -8.72 18.60
CA ASN A 174 -34.06 -8.48 20.00
C ASN A 174 -33.37 -9.36 21.06
N GLU A 175 -32.78 -10.48 20.69
CA GLU A 175 -32.04 -11.39 21.56
C GLU A 175 -30.51 -11.13 21.54
N SER A 176 -30.02 -10.32 20.61
CA SER A 176 -28.60 -10.02 20.47
C SER A 176 -28.18 -8.88 21.42
N SER A 177 -27.05 -9.06 22.07
CA SER A 177 -26.40 -8.03 22.90
C SER A 177 -25.37 -7.18 22.15
N TYR A 178 -25.05 -7.53 20.89
CA TYR A 178 -24.09 -6.80 20.07
C TYR A 178 -24.47 -6.89 18.57
N GLN A 179 -24.79 -5.75 18.01
CA GLN A 179 -25.06 -5.60 16.56
C GLN A 179 -24.36 -4.35 16.05
N VAL A 180 -23.54 -4.48 15.01
CA VAL A 180 -22.82 -3.38 14.39
C VAL A 180 -23.79 -2.57 13.53
N LEU A 181 -23.85 -1.25 13.74
CA LEU A 181 -24.64 -0.32 12.95
C LEU A 181 -23.82 0.35 11.85
N ALA A 182 -22.56 0.68 12.17
CA ALA A 182 -21.60 1.24 11.21
C ALA A 182 -20.18 1.07 11.72
N THR A 183 -19.22 0.98 10.79
CA THR A 183 -17.78 0.93 11.05
C THR A 183 -17.10 2.16 10.46
N LYS A 184 -15.87 2.43 10.86
CA LYS A 184 -15.04 3.54 10.33
C LYS A 184 -15.69 4.93 10.48
N VAL A 185 -16.48 5.13 11.52
CA VAL A 185 -17.20 6.37 11.78
C VAL A 185 -16.26 7.39 12.42
N ASN A 186 -16.31 8.63 11.96
CA ASN A 186 -15.52 9.72 12.54
C ASN A 186 -16.05 10.15 13.92
N ASN A 187 -15.25 10.92 14.66
CA ASN A 187 -15.58 11.31 16.03
C ASN A 187 -16.77 12.29 16.09
N ALA A 188 -17.01 13.13 15.07
CA ALA A 188 -18.14 14.05 15.05
C ALA A 188 -19.47 13.29 14.95
N ILE A 189 -19.57 12.36 14.01
CA ILE A 189 -20.74 11.48 13.87
C ILE A 189 -20.99 10.65 15.15
N LYS A 190 -19.92 10.08 15.71
CA LYS A 190 -19.99 9.33 16.97
C LYS A 190 -20.59 10.16 18.09
N LEU A 191 -20.10 11.38 18.30
CA LEU A 191 -20.60 12.30 19.33
C LEU A 191 -22.06 12.69 19.09
N SER A 192 -22.43 12.96 17.86
CA SER A 192 -23.81 13.28 17.46
C SER A 192 -24.79 12.12 17.77
N ILE A 193 -24.39 10.88 17.48
CA ILE A 193 -25.22 9.70 17.80
C ILE A 193 -25.33 9.51 19.30
N GLU A 194 -24.24 9.63 20.05
CA GLU A 194 -24.25 9.53 21.52
C GLU A 194 -25.15 10.58 22.16
N GLU A 195 -25.10 11.82 21.67
CA GLU A 195 -25.94 12.92 22.17
C GLU A 195 -27.42 12.70 21.84
N TYR A 196 -27.70 12.25 20.60
CA TYR A 196 -29.07 11.83 20.24
C TYR A 196 -29.60 10.75 21.16
N VAL A 197 -28.87 9.64 21.32
CA VAL A 197 -29.29 8.51 22.18
C VAL A 197 -29.46 8.95 23.62
N LYS A 198 -28.57 9.78 24.15
CA LYS A 198 -28.67 10.34 25.51
C LYS A 198 -29.94 11.21 25.67
N THR A 199 -30.24 12.01 24.69
CA THR A 199 -31.42 12.89 24.68
C THR A 199 -32.70 12.07 24.57
N TYR A 200 -32.73 11.10 23.64
CA TYR A 200 -33.82 10.15 23.49
C TYR A 200 -34.10 9.38 24.82
N ASN A 201 -33.08 8.83 25.43
CA ASN A 201 -33.20 8.09 26.69
C ASN A 201 -33.66 8.99 27.86
N LYS A 202 -33.23 10.25 27.90
CA LYS A 202 -33.69 11.24 28.89
C LYS A 202 -35.17 11.55 28.71
N ALA A 203 -35.64 11.66 27.50
CA ALA A 203 -37.06 11.90 27.16
C ALA A 203 -37.95 10.75 27.57
N HIS A 204 -37.47 9.52 27.43
CA HIS A 204 -38.21 8.27 27.70
C HIS A 204 -37.95 7.64 29.08
N SER A 205 -37.21 8.36 29.97
CA SER A 205 -36.96 7.94 31.35
C SER A 205 -38.22 8.12 32.25
N LYS A 206 -38.37 7.27 33.29
CA LYS A 206 -39.52 7.23 34.21
C LYS A 206 -39.75 8.49 35.09
N SER A 207 -38.96 9.53 34.99
CA SER A 207 -39.06 10.73 35.85
C SER A 207 -39.98 11.77 35.27
N GLY A 208 -41.28 11.54 35.38
CA GLY A 208 -42.28 12.54 35.06
C GLY A 208 -42.35 13.62 36.12
N LYS A 209 -41.89 14.82 35.81
CA LYS A 209 -42.39 16.10 36.37
C LYS A 209 -41.77 17.31 35.65
N SER A 210 -41.74 17.30 34.36
CA SER A 210 -41.45 18.50 33.57
C SER A 210 -41.76 18.31 32.09
N ALA A 211 -43.02 18.00 31.77
CA ALA A 211 -43.45 17.76 30.37
C ALA A 211 -43.22 18.96 29.45
N GLY A 212 -43.41 20.17 29.88
CA GLY A 212 -43.38 21.33 28.98
C GLY A 212 -42.02 21.82 28.49
N ALA A 213 -40.91 21.50 29.15
CA ALA A 213 -39.56 21.83 28.66
C ALA A 213 -39.00 20.71 27.76
N LEU A 214 -39.39 19.46 28.04
CA LEU A 214 -38.99 18.27 27.29
C LEU A 214 -39.65 18.20 25.91
N GLU A 215 -40.96 18.55 25.82
CA GLU A 215 -41.71 18.65 24.56
C GLU A 215 -41.07 19.62 23.57
N LYS A 216 -40.57 20.75 24.05
CA LYS A 216 -39.84 21.74 23.20
C LYS A 216 -38.49 21.19 22.70
N ILE A 217 -37.82 20.33 23.47
CA ILE A 217 -36.55 19.70 23.07
C ILE A 217 -36.84 18.57 22.06
N LEU A 218 -37.87 17.76 22.31
CA LEU A 218 -38.31 16.69 21.41
C LEU A 218 -38.77 17.22 20.05
N ALA A 219 -39.54 18.31 20.05
CA ALA A 219 -39.97 18.99 18.81
C ALA A 219 -38.80 19.58 18.00
N LYS A 220 -37.75 20.06 18.69
CA LYS A 220 -36.51 20.56 18.02
C LYS A 220 -35.64 19.43 17.45
N LEU A 221 -35.74 18.23 17.96
CA LEU A 221 -34.97 17.05 17.54
C LEU A 221 -35.74 16.17 16.53
N GLY A 222 -36.94 16.59 16.12
CA GLY A 222 -37.76 15.80 15.19
C GLY A 222 -38.34 14.53 15.82
N LEU A 223 -38.35 14.42 17.15
CA LEU A 223 -38.86 13.26 17.86
C LEU A 223 -40.38 13.37 17.95
N GLY A 224 -41.09 12.69 17.06
CA GLY A 224 -42.55 12.74 16.95
C GLY A 224 -43.27 12.27 18.25
N GLN A 225 -44.34 12.95 18.58
CA GLN A 225 -45.32 12.47 19.57
C GLN A 225 -46.27 11.45 18.91
N GLN A 226 -46.44 10.32 19.52
CA GLN A 226 -47.54 9.42 19.15
C GLN A 226 -48.78 9.88 19.91
N GLU A 227 -49.80 10.30 19.16
CA GLU A 227 -51.13 10.59 19.77
C GLU A 227 -51.78 9.27 20.21
N SER A 228 -52.29 9.23 21.43
CA SER A 228 -53.20 8.20 21.89
C SER A 228 -54.59 8.39 21.24
N ASP A 229 -55.39 7.34 21.19
CA ASP A 229 -56.77 7.39 20.62
C ASP A 229 -57.68 8.49 21.27
N ASP A 230 -57.24 9.03 22.39
CA ASP A 230 -57.91 10.14 23.09
C ASP A 230 -57.24 11.52 22.92
N GLY A 231 -56.24 11.61 22.03
CA GLY A 231 -55.48 12.84 21.70
C GLY A 231 -54.48 13.27 22.78
N THR A 232 -54.16 12.43 23.78
CA THR A 232 -53.09 12.74 24.77
C THR A 232 -51.75 12.18 24.30
N PRO A 233 -50.64 12.98 24.37
CA PRO A 233 -49.31 12.53 24.02
C PRO A 233 -48.83 11.43 25.01
N THR A 234 -48.56 10.24 24.48
CA THR A 234 -47.98 9.15 25.29
C THR A 234 -46.44 9.12 25.14
N VAL A 235 -45.74 9.34 26.22
CA VAL A 235 -44.27 9.19 26.28
C VAL A 235 -43.95 7.71 26.44
N ARG A 236 -43.25 7.13 25.50
CA ARG A 236 -42.78 5.74 25.55
C ARG A 236 -41.80 5.54 26.71
N LYS A 237 -41.94 4.43 27.40
CA LYS A 237 -41.07 4.07 28.55
C LYS A 237 -40.02 3.06 28.02
N GLY A 238 -38.76 3.38 28.20
CA GLY A 238 -37.69 2.51 27.82
C GLY A 238 -36.39 3.27 27.52
N ARG A 239 -35.42 2.56 26.98
CA ARG A 239 -34.17 3.14 26.55
C ARG A 239 -33.69 2.48 25.26
N VAL A 240 -32.85 3.17 24.50
CA VAL A 240 -32.05 2.65 23.40
C VAL A 240 -30.61 2.51 23.87
N SER A 241 -30.01 1.37 23.60
CA SER A 241 -28.61 1.09 23.96
C SER A 241 -27.77 1.07 22.69
N VAL A 242 -27.06 2.17 22.43
CA VAL A 242 -26.07 2.31 21.37
C VAL A 242 -24.78 2.79 22.00
N SER A 243 -23.68 2.19 21.58
CA SER A 243 -22.33 2.46 22.10
C SER A 243 -21.35 2.58 20.96
N ALA A 244 -20.16 3.10 21.22
CA ALA A 244 -19.08 3.21 20.27
C ALA A 244 -17.81 2.55 20.82
N SER A 245 -17.16 1.76 19.98
CA SER A 245 -15.85 1.20 20.25
C SER A 245 -14.81 1.93 19.41
N LYS A 246 -13.72 2.38 20.05
CA LYS A 246 -12.60 3.01 19.38
C LYS A 246 -11.87 1.98 18.52
N GLY A 247 -11.57 2.35 17.30
CA GLY A 247 -10.72 1.62 16.36
C GLY A 247 -9.73 2.56 15.68
N PHE A 248 -8.89 2.00 14.85
CA PHE A 248 -7.96 2.76 14.03
C PHE A 248 -8.16 2.37 12.57
N GLN A 249 -8.03 3.35 11.69
CA GLN A 249 -7.96 3.16 10.24
C GLN A 249 -6.60 3.62 9.76
N ARG A 250 -5.98 2.82 8.91
CA ARG A 250 -4.78 3.21 8.20
C ARG A 250 -5.17 3.91 6.92
N ASP A 251 -4.64 5.10 6.71
CA ASP A 251 -4.95 5.96 5.57
C ASP A 251 -3.70 6.20 4.73
N TYR A 252 -3.82 6.08 3.41
CA TYR A 252 -2.78 6.33 2.42
C TYR A 252 -3.24 7.49 1.53
N PRO A 253 -2.83 8.75 1.87
CA PRO A 253 -3.41 9.97 1.26
C PRO A 253 -3.23 10.06 -0.26
N TYR A 254 -2.24 9.39 -0.80
CA TYR A 254 -1.90 9.42 -2.23
C TYR A 254 -2.44 8.22 -3.03
N GLY A 255 -3.30 7.39 -2.43
CA GLY A 255 -3.92 6.23 -3.10
C GLY A 255 -2.88 5.26 -3.66
N ARG A 256 -2.88 5.03 -4.97
CA ARG A 256 -2.01 4.05 -5.66
C ARG A 256 -0.51 4.38 -5.63
N PHE A 257 -0.14 5.58 -5.19
CA PHE A 257 1.23 6.05 -5.12
C PHE A 257 2.13 5.14 -4.27
N ALA A 258 3.23 4.68 -4.85
CA ALA A 258 4.21 3.78 -4.21
C ALA A 258 3.58 2.55 -3.52
N ALA A 259 2.40 2.10 -3.97
CA ALA A 259 1.59 1.08 -3.30
C ALA A 259 2.35 -0.21 -3.00
N ALA A 260 3.13 -0.72 -3.95
CA ALA A 260 3.90 -1.95 -3.79
C ALA A 260 5.09 -1.80 -2.81
N VAL A 261 5.52 -0.56 -2.53
CA VAL A 261 6.56 -0.24 -1.55
C VAL A 261 5.95 -0.05 -0.17
N LEU A 262 4.95 0.83 -0.05
CA LEU A 262 4.27 1.10 1.21
C LEU A 262 3.58 -0.16 1.73
N GLY A 263 2.86 -0.87 0.87
CA GLY A 263 2.00 -1.96 1.26
C GLY A 263 0.72 -1.47 1.92
N PHE A 264 0.10 -2.30 2.75
CA PHE A 264 -1.14 -1.97 3.44
C PHE A 264 -1.32 -2.79 4.72
N CYS A 265 -2.26 -2.35 5.57
CA CYS A 265 -2.69 -3.04 6.77
C CYS A 265 -4.04 -3.74 6.56
N ASN A 266 -4.25 -4.86 7.27
CA ASN A 266 -5.56 -5.50 7.36
C ASN A 266 -6.51 -4.71 8.30
N ALA A 267 -7.75 -5.20 8.44
CA ALA A 267 -8.75 -4.58 9.30
C ALA A 267 -8.36 -4.54 10.80
N ASP A 268 -7.45 -5.41 11.22
CA ASP A 268 -6.92 -5.45 12.59
C ASP A 268 -5.73 -4.49 12.80
N GLY A 269 -5.33 -3.74 11.77
CA GLY A 269 -4.21 -2.81 11.79
C GLY A 269 -2.84 -3.47 11.69
N GLN A 270 -2.76 -4.75 11.28
CA GLN A 270 -1.52 -5.47 11.06
C GLN A 270 -1.04 -5.28 9.62
N GLY A 271 0.25 -5.02 9.44
CA GLY A 271 0.86 -4.90 8.12
C GLY A 271 0.86 -6.23 7.37
N VAL A 272 0.33 -6.23 6.14
CA VAL A 272 0.20 -7.43 5.29
C VAL A 272 1.25 -7.46 4.20
N TYR A 273 1.59 -6.32 3.63
CA TYR A 273 2.52 -6.20 2.51
C TYR A 273 3.40 -4.96 2.63
N GLY A 274 4.45 -4.86 1.80
CA GLY A 274 5.34 -3.70 1.74
C GLY A 274 6.04 -3.37 3.06
N LEU A 275 6.35 -2.11 3.28
CA LEU A 275 6.98 -1.60 4.51
C LEU A 275 6.10 -1.80 5.73
N GLU A 276 4.78 -1.74 5.56
CA GLU A 276 3.84 -2.05 6.64
C GLU A 276 4.08 -3.43 7.25
N ASN A 277 4.43 -4.42 6.40
CA ASN A 277 4.78 -5.78 6.86
C ASN A 277 6.24 -5.88 7.34
N SER A 278 7.21 -5.37 6.57
CA SER A 278 8.64 -5.47 6.95
C SER A 278 8.95 -4.82 8.29
N TYR A 279 8.29 -3.70 8.58
CA TYR A 279 8.50 -2.93 9.79
C TYR A 279 7.34 -3.03 10.79
N GLU A 280 6.54 -4.12 10.72
CA GLU A 280 5.39 -4.34 11.61
C GLU A 280 5.77 -4.15 13.08
N SER A 281 6.86 -4.78 13.55
CA SER A 281 7.29 -4.67 14.94
C SER A 281 7.70 -3.26 15.37
N THR A 282 8.07 -2.40 14.41
CA THR A 282 8.45 -1.00 14.65
C THR A 282 7.23 -0.09 14.65
N LEU A 283 6.37 -0.30 13.65
CA LEU A 283 5.18 0.53 13.40
C LEU A 283 4.04 0.24 14.38
N ALA A 284 3.76 -1.03 14.73
CA ALA A 284 2.58 -1.41 15.51
C ALA A 284 2.62 -0.93 16.96
N GLY A 285 3.80 -0.68 17.52
CA GLY A 285 3.95 -0.37 18.94
C GLY A 285 3.62 -1.56 19.85
N VAL A 286 3.33 -1.26 21.12
CA VAL A 286 2.97 -2.27 22.12
C VAL A 286 1.69 -1.85 22.80
N ASN A 287 0.65 -2.67 22.69
CA ASN A 287 -0.62 -2.42 23.35
C ASN A 287 -0.47 -2.39 24.87
N GLY A 288 -1.13 -1.42 25.48
CA GLY A 288 -1.35 -1.36 26.91
C GLY A 288 -2.58 -2.19 27.32
N ARG A 289 -2.82 -2.27 28.62
CA ARG A 289 -4.03 -2.91 29.15
C ARG A 289 -4.48 -2.27 30.45
N THR A 290 -5.78 -2.27 30.68
CA THR A 290 -6.38 -1.88 31.95
C THR A 290 -7.07 -3.08 32.54
N ILE A 291 -6.67 -3.45 33.76
CA ILE A 291 -7.28 -4.50 34.54
C ILE A 291 -8.14 -3.82 35.60
N THR A 292 -9.46 -3.99 35.57
CA THR A 292 -10.41 -3.42 36.49
C THR A 292 -11.46 -4.43 36.88
N LEU A 293 -12.27 -4.13 37.90
CA LEU A 293 -13.41 -4.96 38.28
C LEU A 293 -14.60 -4.69 37.35
N ARG A 294 -15.37 -5.73 37.02
CA ARG A 294 -16.64 -5.60 36.28
C ARG A 294 -17.83 -5.97 37.17
N ASN A 295 -18.96 -5.28 36.95
CA ASN A 295 -20.21 -5.60 37.60
C ASN A 295 -20.87 -6.86 36.98
N ALA A 296 -21.97 -7.31 37.54
CA ALA A 296 -22.74 -8.46 37.06
C ALA A 296 -23.26 -8.28 35.61
N TYR A 297 -23.23 -7.07 35.05
CA TYR A 297 -23.63 -6.75 33.68
C TYR A 297 -22.43 -6.63 32.73
N GLY A 298 -21.21 -6.95 33.19
CA GLY A 298 -20.00 -6.89 32.37
C GLY A 298 -19.34 -5.51 32.24
N ASN A 299 -19.91 -4.45 32.83
CA ASN A 299 -19.37 -3.10 32.76
C ASN A 299 -18.27 -2.86 33.80
N ALA A 300 -17.25 -2.09 33.46
CA ALA A 300 -16.18 -1.68 34.36
C ALA A 300 -16.78 -0.93 35.57
N ILE A 301 -16.32 -1.29 36.78
CA ILE A 301 -16.60 -0.54 38.00
C ILE A 301 -15.43 0.43 38.20
N ALA A 302 -15.74 1.68 38.53
CA ALA A 302 -14.71 2.63 38.97
C ALA A 302 -14.04 2.08 40.26
N ASP A 303 -12.80 1.61 40.11
CA ASP A 303 -12.03 1.02 41.20
C ASP A 303 -10.71 1.80 41.37
N GLU A 304 -10.44 2.25 42.61
CA GLU A 304 -9.18 2.91 42.95
C GLU A 304 -7.96 1.97 42.79
N ASN A 305 -8.18 0.66 42.67
CA ASN A 305 -7.16 -0.36 42.49
C ASN A 305 -7.00 -0.80 41.00
N ALA A 306 -7.67 -0.13 40.06
CA ALA A 306 -7.49 -0.44 38.64
C ALA A 306 -6.00 -0.28 38.22
N THR A 307 -5.43 -1.34 37.70
CA THR A 307 -4.04 -1.31 37.22
C THR A 307 -4.02 -1.05 35.75
N THR A 308 -3.43 0.08 35.36
CA THR A 308 -3.25 0.46 33.91
C THR A 308 -1.80 0.36 33.51
N TYR A 309 -1.54 -0.42 32.49
CA TYR A 309 -0.28 -0.43 31.77
C TYR A 309 -0.47 0.41 30.51
N ALA A 310 0.22 1.53 30.40
CA ALA A 310 0.08 2.42 29.25
C ALA A 310 0.53 1.72 27.95
N ALA A 311 -0.16 2.00 26.85
CA ALA A 311 0.32 1.61 25.54
C ALA A 311 1.61 2.37 25.21
N LYS A 312 2.48 1.75 24.42
CA LYS A 312 3.64 2.38 23.83
C LYS A 312 3.39 2.47 22.32
N ASP A 313 3.18 3.66 21.81
CA ASP A 313 2.93 3.90 20.40
C ASP A 313 4.13 3.44 19.53
N GLY A 314 3.84 3.09 18.30
CA GLY A 314 4.83 2.67 17.32
C GLY A 314 5.77 3.81 16.95
N SER A 315 6.93 3.47 16.43
CA SER A 315 7.89 4.42 15.87
C SER A 315 7.53 4.72 14.41
N ASN A 316 7.90 5.92 13.94
CA ASN A 316 7.66 6.35 12.58
C ASN A 316 8.83 5.94 11.67
N LEU A 317 8.54 5.76 10.38
CA LEU A 317 9.55 5.56 9.34
C LEU A 317 9.71 6.86 8.53
N VAL A 318 10.94 7.24 8.28
CA VAL A 318 11.29 8.27 7.30
C VAL A 318 12.04 7.56 6.17
N LEU A 319 11.47 7.65 4.97
CA LEU A 319 11.96 6.94 3.79
C LEU A 319 13.04 7.75 3.07
N SER A 320 13.85 7.06 2.28
CA SER A 320 14.68 7.68 1.22
C SER A 320 13.86 8.08 0.00
N LEU A 321 12.65 7.54 -0.13
CA LEU A 321 11.72 7.84 -1.21
C LEU A 321 11.28 9.30 -1.14
N ASP A 322 11.29 9.98 -2.29
CA ASP A 322 10.89 11.38 -2.47
C ASP A 322 9.58 11.43 -3.27
N VAL A 323 8.56 12.09 -2.70
CA VAL A 323 7.22 12.19 -3.32
C VAL A 323 7.29 12.80 -4.72
N ASN A 324 8.10 13.83 -4.92
CA ASN A 324 8.19 14.50 -6.23
C ASN A 324 8.86 13.62 -7.29
N ILE A 325 9.92 12.88 -6.89
CA ILE A 325 10.61 11.95 -7.79
C ILE A 325 9.70 10.77 -8.12
N GLN A 326 9.02 10.21 -7.11
CA GLN A 326 8.12 9.08 -7.29
C GLN A 326 6.94 9.45 -8.21
N GLU A 327 6.35 10.65 -8.05
CA GLU A 327 5.26 11.14 -8.91
C GLU A 327 5.70 11.22 -10.37
N VAL A 328 6.86 11.82 -10.62
CA VAL A 328 7.43 11.91 -11.98
C VAL A 328 7.65 10.52 -12.58
N VAL A 329 8.21 9.59 -11.78
CA VAL A 329 8.47 8.22 -12.21
C VAL A 329 7.18 7.48 -12.53
N GLU A 330 6.17 7.54 -11.67
CA GLU A 330 4.89 6.86 -11.89
C GLU A 330 4.14 7.43 -13.10
N ARG A 331 4.11 8.74 -13.26
CA ARG A 331 3.47 9.39 -14.38
C ARG A 331 4.07 8.94 -15.72
N TYR A 332 5.40 9.02 -15.89
CA TYR A 332 6.05 8.58 -17.12
C TYR A 332 5.98 7.06 -17.34
N LEU A 333 5.98 6.27 -16.27
CA LEU A 333 5.79 4.83 -16.39
C LEU A 333 4.36 4.49 -16.83
N ASN A 334 3.33 5.16 -16.28
CA ASN A 334 1.94 5.00 -16.71
C ASN A 334 1.75 5.36 -18.20
N GLU A 335 2.28 6.51 -18.61
CA GLU A 335 2.26 6.93 -20.01
C GLU A 335 2.93 5.89 -20.92
N ALA A 336 4.10 5.37 -20.52
CA ALA A 336 4.83 4.39 -21.29
C ALA A 336 4.10 3.04 -21.38
N VAL A 337 3.50 2.56 -20.29
CA VAL A 337 2.72 1.32 -20.27
C VAL A 337 1.51 1.43 -21.19
N ALA A 338 0.77 2.53 -21.13
CA ALA A 338 -0.39 2.77 -21.97
C ALA A 338 0.00 2.93 -23.45
N ALA A 339 0.98 3.80 -23.76
CA ALA A 339 1.42 4.10 -25.12
C ALA A 339 2.00 2.89 -25.88
N ASN A 340 2.56 1.93 -25.16
CA ASN A 340 3.19 0.75 -25.72
C ASN A 340 2.38 -0.53 -25.52
N THR A 341 1.16 -0.43 -25.01
CA THR A 341 0.28 -1.57 -24.73
C THR A 341 1.07 -2.71 -24.07
N VAL A 342 1.67 -2.39 -22.89
CA VAL A 342 2.52 -3.33 -22.16
C VAL A 342 1.63 -4.42 -21.56
N GLU A 343 1.79 -5.67 -22.02
CA GLU A 343 0.90 -6.77 -21.67
C GLU A 343 1.27 -7.46 -20.34
N ASN A 344 2.56 -7.42 -19.94
CA ASN A 344 2.98 -8.08 -18.70
C ASN A 344 3.16 -7.05 -17.56
N ARG A 345 4.23 -6.26 -17.56
CA ARG A 345 4.53 -5.34 -16.45
C ARG A 345 5.40 -4.15 -16.88
N GLY A 346 5.22 -3.04 -16.16
CA GLY A 346 6.13 -1.90 -16.20
C GLY A 346 6.86 -1.75 -14.87
N CYS A 347 8.18 -1.51 -14.88
CA CYS A 347 8.96 -1.23 -13.68
C CYS A 347 9.83 0.00 -13.87
N ALA A 348 9.98 0.82 -12.83
CA ALA A 348 10.92 1.92 -12.81
C ALA A 348 11.56 2.07 -11.43
N ILE A 349 12.85 2.37 -11.38
CA ILE A 349 13.63 2.54 -10.16
C ILE A 349 14.55 3.75 -10.33
N VAL A 350 14.55 4.64 -9.34
CA VAL A 350 15.56 5.69 -9.17
C VAL A 350 16.31 5.41 -7.87
N MET A 351 17.62 5.21 -7.97
CA MET A 351 18.45 4.82 -6.82
C MET A 351 19.72 5.66 -6.75
N ASN A 352 20.12 6.08 -5.56
CA ASN A 352 21.43 6.68 -5.32
C ASN A 352 22.51 5.59 -5.43
N VAL A 353 23.42 5.75 -6.39
CA VAL A 353 24.42 4.71 -6.68
C VAL A 353 25.47 4.55 -5.59
N LYS A 354 25.71 5.58 -4.76
CA LYS A 354 26.73 5.59 -3.71
C LYS A 354 26.22 5.00 -2.39
N THR A 355 24.95 5.23 -2.07
CA THR A 355 24.36 4.84 -0.78
C THR A 355 23.46 3.61 -0.87
N GLY A 356 22.85 3.35 -2.02
CA GLY A 356 21.81 2.35 -2.19
C GLY A 356 20.40 2.86 -1.84
N ALA A 357 20.25 4.12 -1.44
CA ALA A 357 18.96 4.73 -1.13
C ALA A 357 18.06 4.75 -2.35
N ILE A 358 16.85 4.20 -2.24
CA ILE A 358 15.85 4.16 -3.30
C ILE A 358 15.02 5.44 -3.19
N LEU A 359 15.17 6.33 -4.19
CA LEU A 359 14.48 7.61 -4.25
C LEU A 359 13.07 7.48 -4.87
N ALA A 360 12.89 6.49 -5.76
CA ALA A 360 11.61 6.11 -6.31
C ALA A 360 11.63 4.65 -6.76
N MET A 361 10.49 3.97 -6.60
CA MET A 361 10.30 2.59 -7.05
C MET A 361 8.84 2.38 -7.43
N ALA A 362 8.58 2.08 -8.68
CA ALA A 362 7.24 1.84 -9.22
C ALA A 362 7.16 0.52 -9.98
N SER A 363 6.03 -0.16 -9.86
CA SER A 363 5.69 -1.34 -10.67
C SER A 363 4.22 -1.29 -11.09
N LYS A 364 3.93 -1.63 -12.35
CA LYS A 364 2.59 -1.64 -12.92
C LYS A 364 2.25 -3.05 -13.42
N PRO A 365 0.97 -3.47 -13.37
CA PRO A 365 -0.12 -2.74 -12.71
C PRO A 365 0.05 -2.66 -11.20
N ASP A 366 -0.51 -1.62 -10.61
CA ASP A 366 -0.53 -1.33 -9.17
C ASP A 366 -1.95 -1.46 -8.57
N PHE A 367 -2.09 -1.13 -7.28
CA PHE A 367 -3.36 -1.19 -6.53
C PHE A 367 -3.50 0.02 -5.60
N ASP A 368 -4.73 0.25 -5.06
CA ASP A 368 -4.94 1.23 -4.01
C ASP A 368 -4.76 0.57 -2.63
N PRO A 369 -3.79 1.01 -1.80
CA PRO A 369 -3.62 0.50 -0.44
C PRO A 369 -4.83 0.75 0.49
N ASN A 370 -5.69 1.73 0.19
CA ASN A 370 -6.92 1.97 0.93
C ASN A 370 -8.01 0.94 0.60
N ASP A 371 -7.99 0.35 -0.61
CA ASP A 371 -8.87 -0.74 -1.03
C ASP A 371 -8.10 -1.81 -1.82
N PRO A 372 -7.22 -2.57 -1.18
CA PRO A 372 -6.35 -3.53 -1.84
C PRO A 372 -7.10 -4.74 -2.44
N GLN A 373 -8.39 -4.88 -2.13
CA GLN A 373 -9.26 -5.94 -2.65
C GLN A 373 -10.00 -5.52 -3.93
N ASP A 374 -9.92 -4.27 -4.34
CA ASP A 374 -10.47 -3.83 -5.62
C ASP A 374 -9.58 -4.29 -6.78
N PHE A 375 -10.11 -5.20 -7.59
CA PHE A 375 -9.46 -5.72 -8.79
C PHE A 375 -10.01 -5.10 -10.08
N SER A 376 -11.01 -4.23 -9.99
CA SER A 376 -11.78 -3.74 -11.15
C SER A 376 -10.89 -3.13 -12.23
N ALA A 377 -9.92 -2.30 -11.84
CA ALA A 377 -8.98 -1.66 -12.75
C ALA A 377 -8.00 -2.64 -13.43
N ASN A 378 -7.71 -3.79 -12.81
CA ASN A 378 -6.70 -4.75 -13.26
C ASN A 378 -7.30 -6.10 -13.68
N LEU A 379 -8.62 -6.26 -13.66
CA LEU A 379 -9.28 -7.56 -13.81
C LEU A 379 -8.91 -8.26 -15.13
N ALA A 380 -8.84 -7.52 -16.23
CA ALA A 380 -8.45 -8.07 -17.53
C ALA A 380 -7.03 -8.64 -17.48
N TYR A 381 -6.07 -7.86 -16.98
CA TYR A 381 -4.70 -8.27 -16.79
C TYR A 381 -4.57 -9.50 -15.88
N LEU A 382 -5.22 -9.48 -14.71
CA LEU A 382 -5.17 -10.58 -13.74
C LEU A 382 -5.72 -11.88 -14.32
N THR A 383 -6.80 -11.78 -15.09
CA THR A 383 -7.41 -12.93 -15.78
C THR A 383 -6.47 -13.51 -16.82
N GLU A 384 -5.81 -12.64 -17.60
CA GLU A 384 -4.85 -13.06 -18.62
C GLU A 384 -3.62 -13.74 -17.98
N GLN A 385 -3.08 -13.20 -16.88
CA GLN A 385 -1.95 -13.83 -16.17
C GLN A 385 -2.29 -15.23 -15.66
N VAL A 386 -3.50 -15.43 -15.12
CA VAL A 386 -3.95 -16.76 -14.68
C VAL A 386 -4.08 -17.73 -15.85
N GLN A 387 -4.56 -17.26 -17.01
CA GLN A 387 -4.71 -18.07 -18.22
C GLN A 387 -3.36 -18.38 -18.90
N ALA A 388 -2.40 -17.47 -18.83
CA ALA A 388 -1.07 -17.63 -19.42
C ALA A 388 -0.22 -18.69 -18.70
N GLU A 389 -0.45 -18.89 -17.39
CA GLU A 389 0.31 -19.85 -16.57
C GLU A 389 -0.63 -20.88 -15.90
N PRO A 390 -1.33 -21.72 -16.69
CA PRO A 390 -2.33 -22.64 -16.15
C PRO A 390 -1.72 -23.70 -15.22
N GLU A 391 -0.47 -24.08 -15.44
CA GLU A 391 0.23 -25.05 -14.56
C GLU A 391 0.45 -24.50 -13.14
N LEU A 392 0.61 -23.18 -13.01
CA LEU A 392 0.85 -22.50 -11.75
C LEU A 392 -0.44 -22.12 -11.03
N TYR A 393 -1.44 -21.63 -11.77
CA TYR A 393 -2.61 -20.97 -11.19
C TYR A 393 -3.90 -21.79 -11.29
N THR A 394 -3.98 -22.88 -12.12
CA THR A 394 -5.22 -23.66 -12.22
C THR A 394 -5.63 -24.25 -10.88
N ILE A 395 -6.81 -23.89 -10.41
CA ILE A 395 -7.46 -24.50 -9.27
C ILE A 395 -8.15 -25.78 -9.75
N TYR A 396 -7.88 -26.89 -9.09
CA TYR A 396 -8.42 -28.19 -9.46
C TYR A 396 -9.50 -28.63 -8.48
N LYS A 397 -10.57 -29.26 -9.00
CA LYS A 397 -11.65 -29.84 -8.19
C LYS A 397 -11.12 -30.88 -7.22
N LYS A 398 -11.64 -30.85 -5.98
CA LYS A 398 -11.33 -31.81 -4.92
C LYS A 398 -12.60 -32.50 -4.43
N ASP A 399 -12.46 -33.74 -3.99
CA ASP A 399 -13.51 -34.47 -3.30
C ASP A 399 -13.67 -34.03 -1.82
N GLU A 400 -14.64 -34.61 -1.12
CA GLU A 400 -14.92 -34.33 0.31
C GLU A 400 -13.73 -34.66 1.24
N ASN A 401 -12.77 -35.46 0.78
CA ASN A 401 -11.56 -35.82 1.53
C ASN A 401 -10.35 -34.96 1.16
N GLY A 402 -10.51 -33.98 0.26
CA GLY A 402 -9.45 -33.06 -0.21
C GLY A 402 -8.56 -33.64 -1.30
N SER A 403 -8.90 -34.81 -1.88
CA SER A 403 -8.16 -35.42 -3.00
C SER A 403 -8.60 -34.84 -4.34
N TYR A 404 -7.65 -34.64 -5.26
CA TYR A 404 -7.97 -34.10 -6.58
C TYR A 404 -8.83 -35.06 -7.41
N LEU A 405 -9.95 -34.58 -7.95
CA LEU A 405 -10.74 -35.27 -8.94
C LEU A 405 -9.96 -35.41 -10.25
N ARG A 406 -10.12 -36.56 -10.93
CA ARG A 406 -9.42 -36.88 -12.18
C ARG A 406 -10.41 -37.29 -13.26
N ASP A 407 -10.07 -36.98 -14.50
CA ASP A 407 -10.82 -37.41 -15.69
C ASP A 407 -10.55 -38.86 -16.05
N GLU A 408 -11.14 -39.34 -17.14
CA GLU A 408 -10.97 -40.70 -17.65
C GLU A 408 -9.52 -41.04 -18.06
N ASN A 409 -8.68 -40.03 -18.31
CA ASN A 409 -7.27 -40.15 -18.67
C ASN A 409 -6.36 -40.01 -17.45
N GLY A 410 -6.91 -39.82 -16.23
CA GLY A 410 -6.17 -39.65 -14.99
C GLY A 410 -5.64 -38.21 -14.77
N GLN A 411 -6.02 -37.26 -15.60
CA GLN A 411 -5.63 -35.84 -15.44
C GLN A 411 -6.53 -35.15 -14.39
N LYS A 412 -5.97 -34.17 -13.69
CA LYS A 412 -6.74 -33.38 -12.71
C LYS A 412 -7.79 -32.54 -13.46
N ILE A 413 -9.00 -32.49 -12.92
CA ILE A 413 -10.11 -31.72 -13.49
C ILE A 413 -10.01 -30.28 -12.98
N ALA A 414 -9.90 -29.31 -13.89
CA ALA A 414 -9.95 -27.90 -13.54
C ALA A 414 -11.32 -27.52 -12.96
N ASP A 415 -11.32 -26.62 -11.99
CA ASP A 415 -12.54 -26.07 -11.42
C ASP A 415 -12.90 -24.77 -12.15
N GLU A 416 -13.86 -24.84 -13.05
CA GLU A 416 -14.30 -23.69 -13.85
C GLU A 416 -15.05 -22.63 -13.03
N GLU A 417 -15.56 -23.00 -11.84
CA GLU A 417 -16.25 -22.13 -10.90
C GLU A 417 -15.34 -21.68 -9.74
N ALA A 418 -14.04 -21.90 -9.87
CA ALA A 418 -13.07 -21.58 -8.81
C ALA A 418 -13.02 -20.07 -8.54
N ASP A 419 -12.94 -19.74 -7.24
CA ASP A 419 -12.67 -18.38 -6.80
C ASP A 419 -11.16 -18.06 -6.91
N TYR A 420 -10.80 -17.23 -7.88
CA TYR A 420 -9.43 -16.78 -8.11
C TYR A 420 -9.03 -15.53 -7.30
N THR A 421 -9.89 -15.02 -6.41
CA THR A 421 -9.62 -13.82 -5.60
C THR A 421 -8.28 -13.89 -4.87
N GLY A 422 -7.93 -15.06 -4.30
CA GLY A 422 -6.64 -15.28 -3.65
C GLY A 422 -5.46 -15.14 -4.61
N THR A 423 -5.58 -15.71 -5.80
CA THR A 423 -4.56 -15.64 -6.86
C THR A 423 -4.41 -14.21 -7.38
N TYR A 424 -5.52 -13.52 -7.61
CA TYR A 424 -5.51 -12.12 -8.06
C TYR A 424 -4.79 -11.21 -7.05
N ARG A 425 -5.03 -11.40 -5.74
CA ARG A 425 -4.27 -10.71 -4.68
C ARG A 425 -2.78 -10.93 -4.81
N ASP A 426 -2.38 -12.20 -4.90
CA ASP A 426 -0.98 -12.57 -4.95
C ASP A 426 -0.26 -11.99 -6.18
N ILE A 427 -0.95 -11.84 -7.30
CA ILE A 427 -0.40 -11.21 -8.51
C ILE A 427 -0.38 -9.67 -8.38
N GLN A 428 -1.48 -9.06 -7.91
CA GLN A 428 -1.63 -7.61 -7.87
C GLN A 428 -0.70 -6.93 -6.86
N TRP A 429 -0.57 -7.51 -5.66
CA TRP A 429 0.18 -6.88 -4.56
C TRP A 429 1.70 -7.00 -4.68
N LYS A 430 2.20 -7.88 -5.55
CA LYS A 430 3.65 -8.08 -5.72
C LYS A 430 4.38 -6.81 -6.15
N ASN A 431 5.49 -6.52 -5.48
CA ASN A 431 6.47 -5.57 -5.98
C ASN A 431 7.33 -6.25 -7.05
N LYS A 432 6.93 -6.08 -8.31
CA LYS A 432 7.53 -6.79 -9.46
C LYS A 432 8.99 -6.41 -9.71
N THR A 433 9.50 -5.36 -9.07
CA THR A 433 10.92 -4.97 -9.16
C THR A 433 11.86 -5.90 -8.38
N ILE A 434 11.33 -6.67 -7.41
CA ILE A 434 12.10 -7.53 -6.51
C ILE A 434 11.60 -8.99 -6.48
N THR A 435 10.37 -9.24 -6.93
CA THR A 435 9.75 -10.58 -6.82
C THR A 435 9.86 -11.39 -8.11
N GLU A 436 10.00 -10.74 -9.24
CA GLU A 436 9.91 -11.40 -10.55
C GLU A 436 11.19 -11.23 -11.35
N LEU A 437 11.57 -12.35 -12.00
CA LEU A 437 12.79 -12.44 -12.81
C LEU A 437 12.51 -12.09 -14.26
N TYR A 438 13.54 -11.60 -14.95
CA TYR A 438 13.55 -11.41 -16.40
C TYR A 438 14.96 -11.60 -16.95
N TYR A 439 15.11 -11.83 -18.25
CA TYR A 439 16.40 -11.85 -18.91
C TYR A 439 16.88 -10.40 -19.14
N PRO A 440 18.00 -9.96 -18.52
CA PRO A 440 18.44 -8.55 -18.59
C PRO A 440 18.89 -8.12 -20.00
N GLY A 441 19.24 -9.07 -20.84
CA GLY A 441 19.68 -8.80 -22.20
C GLY A 441 20.88 -7.84 -22.24
N SER A 442 20.88 -6.94 -23.21
CA SER A 442 22.05 -6.08 -23.50
C SER A 442 22.40 -5.07 -22.39
N VAL A 443 21.55 -4.83 -21.39
CA VAL A 443 21.93 -4.03 -20.21
C VAL A 443 23.04 -4.73 -19.43
N PHE A 444 23.05 -6.07 -19.40
CA PHE A 444 24.09 -6.87 -18.75
C PHE A 444 25.49 -6.69 -19.38
N LYS A 445 25.59 -6.20 -20.61
CA LYS A 445 26.88 -5.92 -21.28
C LYS A 445 27.74 -4.89 -20.52
N VAL A 446 27.13 -4.03 -19.71
CA VAL A 446 27.85 -3.14 -18.81
C VAL A 446 28.67 -3.95 -17.79
N ILE A 447 28.08 -5.01 -17.26
CA ILE A 447 28.72 -5.90 -16.28
C ILE A 447 29.81 -6.74 -16.96
N THR A 448 29.54 -7.28 -18.17
CA THR A 448 30.55 -8.02 -18.95
C THR A 448 31.73 -7.11 -19.34
N ALA A 449 31.48 -5.83 -19.69
CA ALA A 449 32.53 -4.85 -19.92
C ALA A 449 33.35 -4.61 -18.65
N ALA A 450 32.70 -4.46 -17.49
CA ALA A 450 33.35 -4.26 -16.19
C ALA A 450 34.26 -5.45 -15.85
N MET A 451 33.79 -6.69 -16.01
CA MET A 451 34.58 -7.91 -15.84
C MET A 451 35.81 -7.92 -16.76
N GLY A 452 35.63 -7.55 -18.04
CA GLY A 452 36.71 -7.51 -19.03
C GLY A 452 37.77 -6.47 -18.71
N VAL A 453 37.34 -5.29 -18.27
CA VAL A 453 38.30 -4.19 -17.94
C VAL A 453 39.01 -4.48 -16.64
N ASP A 454 38.31 -4.85 -15.58
CA ASP A 454 38.90 -5.09 -14.26
C ASP A 454 39.87 -6.28 -14.26
N SER A 455 39.56 -7.34 -15.00
CA SER A 455 40.44 -8.51 -15.16
C SER A 455 41.63 -8.26 -16.11
N GLY A 456 41.77 -7.06 -16.70
CA GLY A 456 42.80 -6.73 -17.68
C GLY A 456 42.67 -7.44 -19.00
N LYS A 457 41.51 -8.04 -19.32
CA LYS A 457 41.23 -8.72 -20.59
C LYS A 457 40.80 -7.74 -21.69
N ALA A 458 40.38 -6.55 -21.31
CA ALA A 458 40.05 -5.46 -22.23
C ALA A 458 40.45 -4.10 -21.62
N THR A 459 40.53 -3.11 -22.48
CA THR A 459 40.64 -1.68 -22.19
C THR A 459 39.59 -0.94 -23.03
N TYR A 460 39.39 0.34 -22.78
CA TYR A 460 38.52 1.20 -23.65
C TYR A 460 38.81 0.99 -25.13
N TYR A 461 40.09 0.85 -25.53
CA TYR A 461 40.58 0.77 -26.93
C TYR A 461 40.69 -0.65 -27.46
N THR A 462 40.38 -1.71 -26.66
CA THR A 462 40.48 -3.10 -27.12
C THR A 462 39.56 -3.33 -28.31
N THR A 463 40.15 -3.64 -29.48
CA THR A 463 39.44 -3.82 -30.73
C THR A 463 39.20 -5.29 -31.03
N LEU A 464 37.92 -5.62 -31.36
CA LEU A 464 37.49 -6.94 -31.84
C LEU A 464 36.66 -6.78 -33.09
N ASN A 465 36.58 -7.85 -33.92
CA ASN A 465 35.88 -7.80 -35.20
C ASN A 465 34.49 -8.48 -35.10
N CYS A 466 33.46 -7.81 -35.59
CA CYS A 466 32.10 -8.33 -35.71
C CYS A 466 31.72 -8.54 -37.18
N SER A 467 31.60 -9.81 -37.60
CA SER A 467 31.14 -10.19 -38.93
C SER A 467 29.62 -10.34 -39.07
N GLY A 468 28.85 -9.99 -37.99
CA GLY A 468 27.40 -10.17 -37.98
C GLY A 468 26.95 -11.55 -37.46
N ALA A 469 27.83 -12.56 -37.49
CA ALA A 469 27.64 -13.89 -36.96
C ALA A 469 28.94 -14.42 -36.34
N TYR A 470 28.80 -15.28 -35.30
CA TYR A 470 29.92 -15.90 -34.62
C TYR A 470 29.49 -17.27 -34.07
N SER A 471 30.32 -18.31 -34.35
CA SER A 471 30.00 -19.67 -33.93
C SER A 471 30.84 -20.09 -32.71
N VAL A 472 30.17 -20.57 -31.68
CA VAL A 472 30.79 -21.17 -30.50
C VAL A 472 30.33 -22.63 -30.45
N ALA A 473 31.26 -23.56 -30.51
CA ALA A 473 30.96 -24.97 -30.68
C ALA A 473 30.05 -25.22 -31.91
N LYS A 474 28.82 -25.72 -31.67
CA LYS A 474 27.82 -25.99 -32.73
C LYS A 474 26.73 -24.91 -32.82
N GLN A 475 26.77 -23.91 -31.96
CA GLN A 475 25.78 -22.85 -31.90
C GLN A 475 26.30 -21.58 -32.64
N THR A 476 25.45 -20.98 -33.47
CA THR A 476 25.77 -19.73 -34.16
C THR A 476 24.95 -18.59 -33.58
N TYR A 477 25.64 -17.55 -33.13
CA TYR A 477 25.05 -16.33 -32.55
C TYR A 477 25.07 -15.20 -33.60
N HIS A 478 24.11 -14.30 -33.48
CA HIS A 478 23.97 -13.17 -34.40
C HIS A 478 23.88 -11.83 -33.65
N CYS A 479 24.35 -10.77 -34.25
CA CYS A 479 23.99 -9.42 -33.86
C CYS A 479 22.54 -9.10 -34.24
N ALA A 480 21.92 -8.13 -33.58
CA ALA A 480 20.59 -7.64 -33.93
C ALA A 480 20.52 -7.27 -35.43
N GLY A 481 19.46 -7.71 -36.10
CA GLY A 481 19.30 -7.55 -37.54
C GLY A 481 20.40 -8.21 -38.40
N ARG A 482 21.21 -9.12 -37.81
CA ARG A 482 22.37 -9.77 -38.49
C ARG A 482 23.38 -8.80 -39.06
N LYS A 483 23.47 -7.57 -38.48
CA LYS A 483 24.36 -6.50 -38.94
C LYS A 483 25.83 -6.80 -38.60
N ALA A 484 26.74 -6.72 -39.57
CA ALA A 484 28.17 -6.74 -39.32
C ALA A 484 28.65 -5.31 -38.95
N HIS A 485 29.30 -5.19 -37.77
CA HIS A 485 29.82 -3.91 -37.29
C HIS A 485 31.29 -3.65 -37.66
N GLY A 486 31.98 -4.70 -38.15
CA GLY A 486 33.39 -4.62 -38.44
C GLY A 486 34.29 -4.57 -37.22
N ALA A 487 35.48 -4.01 -37.33
CA ALA A 487 36.41 -3.77 -36.24
C ALA A 487 35.90 -2.58 -35.41
N GLN A 488 35.72 -2.79 -34.12
CA GLN A 488 35.19 -1.77 -33.15
C GLN A 488 35.88 -1.93 -31.80
N ASN A 489 36.07 -0.85 -31.09
CA ASN A 489 36.57 -0.86 -29.73
C ASN A 489 35.44 -1.16 -28.73
N LEU A 490 35.77 -1.21 -27.44
CA LEU A 490 34.79 -1.57 -26.36
C LEU A 490 33.63 -0.56 -26.26
N ALA A 491 33.93 0.74 -26.39
CA ALA A 491 32.91 1.79 -26.31
C ALA A 491 31.98 1.76 -27.54
N GLU A 492 32.52 1.60 -28.72
CA GLU A 492 31.75 1.40 -29.97
C GLU A 492 30.89 0.13 -29.90
N ALA A 493 31.43 -0.95 -29.35
CA ALA A 493 30.72 -2.22 -29.18
C ALA A 493 29.54 -2.11 -28.20
N LEU A 494 29.69 -1.33 -27.11
CA LEU A 494 28.59 -1.07 -26.17
C LEU A 494 27.50 -0.22 -26.84
N ARG A 495 27.88 0.86 -27.57
CA ARG A 495 26.96 1.73 -28.32
C ARG A 495 26.20 0.95 -29.38
N ASN A 496 26.88 0.11 -30.17
CA ASN A 496 26.28 -0.73 -31.19
C ASN A 496 25.53 -1.94 -30.61
N SER A 497 25.57 -2.10 -29.30
CA SER A 497 25.02 -3.28 -28.60
C SER A 497 25.46 -4.61 -29.24
N CYS A 498 26.74 -4.73 -29.63
CA CYS A 498 27.27 -5.81 -30.46
C CYS A 498 27.41 -7.13 -29.69
N ASN A 499 26.52 -8.12 -29.92
CA ASN A 499 26.60 -9.43 -29.28
C ASN A 499 27.93 -10.12 -29.56
N ILE A 500 28.41 -10.06 -30.80
CA ILE A 500 29.62 -10.78 -31.22
C ILE A 500 30.86 -10.27 -30.48
N TYR A 501 30.95 -8.96 -30.25
CA TYR A 501 32.06 -8.39 -29.48
C TYR A 501 32.02 -8.94 -28.02
N PHE A 502 30.88 -8.93 -27.41
CA PHE A 502 30.74 -9.34 -25.99
C PHE A 502 30.95 -10.85 -25.81
N ILE A 503 30.53 -11.69 -26.77
CA ILE A 503 30.85 -13.12 -26.77
C ILE A 503 32.38 -13.33 -26.83
N GLN A 504 33.09 -12.61 -27.73
CA GLN A 504 34.55 -12.73 -27.82
C GLN A 504 35.24 -12.18 -26.55
N LEU A 505 34.69 -11.15 -25.91
CA LEU A 505 35.18 -10.62 -24.65
C LEU A 505 34.98 -11.62 -23.49
N GLY A 506 33.78 -12.21 -23.36
CA GLY A 506 33.51 -13.22 -22.36
C GLY A 506 34.39 -14.45 -22.50
N GLN A 507 34.66 -14.89 -23.75
CA GLN A 507 35.63 -15.98 -24.00
C GLN A 507 37.07 -15.64 -23.52
N ARG A 508 37.47 -14.34 -23.59
CA ARG A 508 38.75 -13.90 -23.06
C ARG A 508 38.77 -13.86 -21.52
N VAL A 509 37.65 -13.52 -20.91
CA VAL A 509 37.44 -13.60 -19.45
C VAL A 509 37.44 -15.05 -19.01
N GLY A 510 36.70 -15.92 -19.70
CA GLY A 510 36.55 -17.35 -19.41
C GLY A 510 35.52 -17.64 -18.32
N SER A 511 34.90 -18.81 -18.41
CA SER A 511 33.73 -19.20 -17.59
C SER A 511 33.96 -19.09 -16.07
N SER A 512 35.15 -19.50 -15.61
CA SER A 512 35.45 -19.49 -14.17
C SER A 512 35.46 -18.07 -13.60
N LEU A 513 36.18 -17.16 -14.25
CA LEU A 513 36.31 -15.77 -13.79
C LEU A 513 35.03 -14.98 -14.02
N PHE A 514 34.30 -15.27 -15.12
CA PHE A 514 32.97 -14.71 -15.36
C PHE A 514 32.03 -15.04 -14.20
N TYR A 515 32.00 -16.32 -13.77
CA TYR A 515 31.15 -16.72 -12.64
C TYR A 515 31.56 -16.03 -11.33
N ASP A 516 32.86 -15.88 -11.07
CA ASP A 516 33.35 -15.22 -9.85
C ASP A 516 32.91 -13.74 -9.79
N TYR A 517 32.94 -13.02 -10.93
CA TYR A 517 32.39 -11.67 -11.02
C TYR A 517 30.88 -11.66 -10.94
N PHE A 518 30.19 -12.60 -11.58
CA PHE A 518 28.75 -12.72 -11.53
C PHE A 518 28.25 -12.86 -10.08
N ASP A 519 28.91 -13.72 -9.31
CA ASP A 519 28.67 -13.85 -7.87
C ASP A 519 29.04 -12.57 -7.09
N ALA A 520 30.19 -12.00 -7.38
CA ALA A 520 30.65 -10.78 -6.72
C ALA A 520 29.70 -9.59 -6.95
N PHE A 521 29.10 -9.42 -8.12
CA PHE A 521 28.08 -8.42 -8.43
C PHE A 521 26.71 -8.69 -7.77
N GLY A 522 26.55 -9.81 -7.05
CA GLY A 522 25.37 -10.12 -6.26
C GLY A 522 24.23 -10.82 -7.00
N PHE A 523 24.45 -11.36 -8.21
CA PHE A 523 23.42 -12.04 -8.97
C PHE A 523 23.07 -13.46 -8.46
N THR A 524 23.85 -14.01 -7.54
CA THR A 524 23.61 -15.32 -6.92
C THR A 524 22.89 -15.25 -5.59
N GLU A 525 22.58 -14.05 -5.10
CA GLU A 525 21.98 -13.80 -3.80
C GLU A 525 20.96 -12.66 -3.85
N ARG A 526 20.15 -12.51 -2.79
CA ARG A 526 19.24 -11.38 -2.62
C ARG A 526 20.02 -10.07 -2.51
N THR A 527 19.40 -8.98 -2.95
CA THR A 527 20.00 -7.63 -2.75
C THR A 527 20.00 -7.25 -1.28
N GLY A 528 19.08 -7.79 -0.48
CA GLY A 528 18.91 -7.47 0.93
C GLY A 528 18.17 -6.17 1.17
N VAL A 529 17.36 -5.74 0.20
CA VAL A 529 16.47 -4.59 0.37
C VAL A 529 15.50 -4.83 1.54
N ASP A 530 15.17 -3.78 2.25
CA ASP A 530 14.32 -3.79 3.44
C ASP A 530 12.80 -3.94 3.13
N LEU A 531 12.50 -4.48 1.96
CA LEU A 531 11.14 -4.85 1.53
C LEU A 531 10.88 -6.35 1.65
N PRO A 532 9.63 -6.78 1.90
CA PRO A 532 9.32 -8.19 2.04
C PRO A 532 9.26 -8.89 0.68
N ASN A 533 9.34 -10.22 0.72
CA ASN A 533 9.11 -11.09 -0.43
C ASN A 533 10.11 -10.94 -1.59
N GLU A 534 11.30 -10.34 -1.36
CA GLU A 534 12.36 -10.42 -2.35
C GLU A 534 12.60 -11.89 -2.72
N THR A 535 12.58 -12.21 -4.04
CA THR A 535 12.70 -13.60 -4.49
C THR A 535 14.02 -14.23 -4.04
N SER A 536 13.95 -15.48 -3.60
CA SER A 536 15.12 -16.33 -3.38
C SER A 536 15.40 -17.26 -4.55
N PHE A 537 14.50 -17.31 -5.51
CA PHE A 537 14.69 -18.08 -6.73
C PHE A 537 15.65 -17.34 -7.65
N MET A 538 16.70 -18.02 -8.08
CA MET A 538 17.74 -17.50 -8.98
C MET A 538 17.88 -18.44 -10.15
N GLN A 539 17.88 -17.91 -11.35
CA GLN A 539 18.03 -18.69 -12.58
C GLN A 539 19.33 -18.33 -13.29
N TYR A 540 20.34 -19.16 -13.14
CA TYR A 540 21.64 -19.01 -13.79
C TYR A 540 22.37 -20.37 -13.87
N TYR A 541 23.41 -20.45 -14.70
CA TYR A 541 24.28 -21.62 -14.75
C TYR A 541 25.29 -21.59 -13.60
N SER A 542 25.33 -22.64 -12.81
CA SER A 542 26.37 -22.82 -11.79
C SER A 542 27.76 -22.86 -12.41
N LYS A 543 28.80 -22.54 -11.62
CA LYS A 543 30.21 -22.51 -12.09
C LYS A 543 30.63 -23.76 -12.84
N SER A 544 30.17 -24.94 -12.42
CA SER A 544 30.47 -26.23 -13.05
C SER A 544 29.69 -26.53 -14.34
N ARG A 545 28.57 -25.81 -14.58
CA ARG A 545 27.71 -25.97 -15.76
C ARG A 545 27.86 -24.84 -16.77
N LEU A 546 28.64 -23.79 -16.47
CA LEU A 546 28.90 -22.67 -17.38
C LEU A 546 29.94 -23.07 -18.43
N GLY A 547 29.49 -23.81 -19.46
CA GLY A 547 30.30 -24.18 -20.61
C GLY A 547 30.47 -23.02 -21.59
N GLU A 548 31.11 -23.27 -22.73
CA GLU A 548 31.39 -22.22 -23.74
C GLU A 548 30.13 -21.63 -24.37
N VAL A 549 29.11 -22.48 -24.60
CA VAL A 549 27.81 -22.07 -25.18
C VAL A 549 26.99 -21.27 -24.19
N GLU A 550 26.91 -21.73 -22.94
CA GLU A 550 26.22 -21.04 -21.87
C GLU A 550 26.88 -19.71 -21.54
N LEU A 551 28.23 -19.64 -21.52
CA LEU A 551 28.99 -18.40 -21.36
C LEU A 551 28.65 -17.41 -22.48
N ALA A 552 28.69 -17.85 -23.74
CA ALA A 552 28.41 -17.01 -24.88
C ALA A 552 27.02 -16.37 -24.83
N SER A 553 26.02 -17.08 -24.29
CA SER A 553 24.68 -16.53 -24.07
C SER A 553 24.62 -15.62 -22.85
N SER A 554 25.40 -15.94 -21.80
CA SER A 554 25.47 -15.14 -20.55
C SER A 554 26.13 -13.78 -20.78
N ASP A 555 27.13 -13.68 -21.67
CA ASP A 555 27.90 -12.46 -21.95
C ASP A 555 27.05 -11.28 -22.41
N PHE A 556 25.88 -11.54 -22.97
CA PHE A 556 24.92 -10.51 -23.39
C PHE A 556 23.53 -10.62 -22.70
N GLY A 557 23.47 -11.35 -21.56
CA GLY A 557 22.32 -11.35 -20.66
C GLY A 557 21.13 -12.23 -21.07
N GLN A 558 21.34 -13.33 -21.84
CA GLN A 558 20.27 -14.21 -22.32
C GLN A 558 20.26 -15.62 -21.69
N ALA A 559 21.13 -15.87 -20.71
CA ALA A 559 21.24 -17.18 -20.08
C ALA A 559 21.11 -17.14 -18.56
N MET A 560 20.68 -16.01 -18.02
CA MET A 560 20.31 -15.84 -16.62
C MET A 560 19.03 -14.99 -16.53
N ALA A 561 18.22 -15.25 -15.53
CA ALA A 561 17.10 -14.39 -15.18
C ALA A 561 17.34 -13.77 -13.78
N VAL A 562 17.13 -12.47 -13.68
CA VAL A 562 17.46 -11.63 -12.51
C VAL A 562 16.34 -10.64 -12.28
N THR A 563 16.28 -10.05 -11.07
CA THR A 563 15.29 -8.99 -10.78
C THR A 563 15.76 -7.63 -11.30
N PRO A 564 14.85 -6.70 -11.60
CA PRO A 564 15.19 -5.32 -11.92
C PRO A 564 16.12 -4.67 -10.89
N LEU A 565 15.86 -4.89 -9.61
CA LEU A 565 16.69 -4.31 -8.52
C LEU A 565 18.12 -4.89 -8.50
N GLN A 566 18.30 -6.19 -8.77
CA GLN A 566 19.65 -6.77 -8.90
C GLN A 566 20.44 -6.10 -10.03
N VAL A 567 19.80 -5.81 -11.15
CA VAL A 567 20.45 -5.08 -12.26
C VAL A 567 20.84 -3.67 -11.83
N CYS A 568 19.95 -2.96 -11.13
CA CYS A 568 20.24 -1.61 -10.62
C CYS A 568 21.43 -1.61 -9.66
N THR A 569 21.49 -2.54 -8.71
CA THR A 569 22.61 -2.63 -7.73
C THR A 569 23.92 -2.99 -8.41
N ALA A 570 23.90 -3.90 -9.40
CA ALA A 570 25.10 -4.30 -10.14
C ALA A 570 25.64 -3.16 -11.01
N ILE A 571 24.77 -2.43 -11.74
CA ILE A 571 25.19 -1.27 -12.53
C ILE A 571 25.71 -0.15 -11.60
N SER A 572 25.05 0.09 -10.45
CA SER A 572 25.53 1.05 -9.47
C SER A 572 26.95 0.70 -9.00
N ALA A 573 27.21 -0.57 -8.68
CA ALA A 573 28.56 -1.04 -8.35
C ALA A 573 29.57 -0.84 -9.50
N ALA A 574 29.12 -1.03 -10.77
CA ALA A 574 30.00 -0.82 -11.91
C ALA A 574 30.43 0.65 -12.10
N VAL A 575 29.68 1.65 -11.55
CA VAL A 575 29.94 3.07 -11.81
C VAL A 575 30.32 3.89 -10.57
N ASN A 576 30.17 3.37 -9.34
CA ASN A 576 30.41 4.10 -8.08
C ASN A 576 31.79 3.88 -7.46
N GLY A 577 32.77 3.39 -8.21
CA GLY A 577 34.09 3.00 -7.70
C GLY A 577 34.22 1.50 -7.42
N GLY A 578 33.26 0.72 -7.81
CA GLY A 578 33.24 -0.75 -7.69
C GLY A 578 32.54 -1.29 -6.44
N TYR A 579 31.84 -0.48 -5.67
CA TYR A 579 31.26 -0.89 -4.40
C TYR A 579 29.83 -1.40 -4.56
N LEU A 580 29.58 -2.66 -4.23
CA LEU A 580 28.25 -3.23 -4.13
C LEU A 580 27.60 -2.79 -2.82
N VAL A 581 26.56 -1.99 -2.91
CA VAL A 581 25.80 -1.48 -1.76
C VAL A 581 24.49 -2.23 -1.57
N THR A 582 24.02 -2.33 -0.33
CA THR A 582 22.67 -2.84 -0.04
C THR A 582 21.64 -1.76 -0.33
N PRO A 583 20.66 -2.00 -1.22
CA PRO A 583 19.58 -1.04 -1.43
C PRO A 583 18.65 -0.96 -0.23
N HIS A 584 18.08 0.21 0.04
CA HIS A 584 17.14 0.43 1.14
C HIS A 584 16.13 1.51 0.80
N VAL A 585 14.95 1.44 1.43
CA VAL A 585 13.86 2.40 1.29
C VAL A 585 13.70 3.23 2.56
N VAL A 586 14.07 2.69 3.73
CA VAL A 586 13.98 3.42 5.00
C VAL A 586 15.34 4.03 5.33
N ASP A 587 15.37 5.36 5.51
CA ASP A 587 16.58 6.09 5.94
C ASP A 587 16.73 6.10 7.45
N LYS A 588 15.62 6.32 8.17
CA LYS A 588 15.67 6.42 9.64
C LYS A 588 14.33 6.06 10.28
N ILE A 589 14.42 5.65 11.53
CA ILE A 589 13.29 5.41 12.41
C ILE A 589 13.27 6.51 13.46
N THR A 590 12.09 7.13 13.68
CA THR A 590 11.92 8.20 14.68
C THR A 590 10.86 7.82 15.71
N ASP A 591 10.95 8.40 16.90
CA ASP A 591 9.87 8.32 17.87
C ASP A 591 8.72 9.29 17.50
N GLN A 592 7.64 9.26 18.27
CA GLN A 592 6.47 10.13 18.07
C GLN A 592 6.78 11.64 18.21
N ASN A 593 7.93 12.00 18.78
CA ASN A 593 8.37 13.38 18.91
C ASN A 593 9.35 13.81 17.81
N GLY A 594 9.64 12.92 16.85
CA GLY A 594 10.56 13.16 15.75
C GLY A 594 12.03 12.93 16.11
N ASN A 595 12.35 12.43 17.32
CA ASN A 595 13.72 12.10 17.66
C ASN A 595 14.17 10.82 16.94
N VAL A 596 15.38 10.84 16.37
CA VAL A 596 15.94 9.67 15.69
C VAL A 596 16.24 8.56 16.68
N VAL A 597 15.59 7.42 16.50
CA VAL A 597 15.81 6.19 17.28
C VAL A 597 16.87 5.33 16.63
N GLN A 598 16.86 5.26 15.29
CA GLN A 598 17.83 4.52 14.49
C GLN A 598 18.01 5.22 13.14
N GLU A 599 19.24 5.29 12.68
CA GLU A 599 19.60 5.74 11.33
C GLU A 599 20.11 4.54 10.53
N ILE A 600 19.64 4.41 9.29
CA ILE A 600 20.05 3.36 8.37
C ILE A 600 21.05 3.96 7.40
N GLY A 601 22.32 3.74 7.69
CA GLY A 601 23.40 4.25 6.87
C GLY A 601 23.71 3.37 5.66
N THR A 602 24.61 3.87 4.80
CA THR A 602 25.13 3.11 3.66
C THR A 602 25.78 1.80 4.12
N ASN A 603 25.30 0.69 3.57
CA ASN A 603 25.88 -0.63 3.82
C ASN A 603 26.61 -1.13 2.55
N ILE A 604 27.95 -1.05 2.59
CA ILE A 604 28.82 -1.58 1.53
C ILE A 604 29.05 -3.06 1.80
N ARG A 605 28.57 -3.92 0.92
CA ARG A 605 28.74 -5.38 1.03
C ARG A 605 30.17 -5.82 0.67
N ARG A 606 30.71 -5.27 -0.41
CA ARG A 606 32.06 -5.53 -0.93
C ARG A 606 32.46 -4.59 -2.06
N GLN A 607 33.73 -4.52 -2.38
CA GLN A 607 34.22 -3.96 -3.64
C GLN A 607 34.34 -5.08 -4.68
N VAL A 608 33.70 -4.91 -5.84
CA VAL A 608 33.59 -5.91 -6.90
C VAL A 608 34.64 -5.69 -8.00
N ILE A 609 34.87 -4.42 -8.36
CA ILE A 609 35.86 -4.00 -9.36
C ILE A 609 36.68 -2.84 -8.82
N SER A 610 37.81 -2.58 -9.45
CA SER A 610 38.64 -1.44 -9.12
C SER A 610 38.01 -0.11 -9.54
N GLU A 611 38.39 0.98 -8.87
CA GLU A 611 37.94 2.34 -9.20
C GLU A 611 38.30 2.73 -10.64
N ASN A 612 39.47 2.33 -11.13
CA ASN A 612 39.90 2.58 -12.50
C ASN A 612 39.04 1.83 -13.52
N ALA A 613 38.61 0.60 -13.22
CA ALA A 613 37.67 -0.12 -14.08
C ALA A 613 36.32 0.60 -14.09
N SER A 614 35.82 1.02 -12.94
CA SER A 614 34.59 1.78 -12.78
C SER A 614 34.62 3.10 -13.57
N GLU A 615 35.73 3.85 -13.53
CA GLU A 615 35.92 5.05 -14.36
C GLU A 615 35.81 4.76 -15.84
N THR A 616 36.46 3.68 -16.31
CA THR A 616 36.38 3.25 -17.73
C THR A 616 34.92 2.92 -18.11
N ILE A 617 34.16 2.25 -17.21
CA ILE A 617 32.76 1.93 -17.48
C ILE A 617 31.91 3.19 -17.60
N ARG A 618 32.09 4.18 -16.72
CA ARG A 618 31.41 5.48 -16.83
C ARG A 618 31.65 6.13 -18.20
N GLN A 619 32.90 6.17 -18.65
CA GLN A 619 33.27 6.75 -19.96
C GLN A 619 32.60 6.03 -21.14
N ILE A 620 32.53 4.71 -21.14
CA ILE A 620 31.88 3.96 -22.24
C ILE A 620 30.38 4.04 -22.19
N MET A 621 29.74 4.14 -21.01
CA MET A 621 28.31 4.38 -20.89
C MET A 621 27.93 5.79 -21.35
N GLU A 622 28.73 6.80 -21.02
CA GLU A 622 28.54 8.18 -21.52
C GLU A 622 28.66 8.24 -23.06
N PHE A 623 29.62 7.50 -23.64
CA PHE A 623 29.78 7.41 -25.08
C PHE A 623 28.56 6.78 -25.77
N GLU A 624 27.82 5.86 -25.13
CA GLU A 624 26.62 5.24 -25.72
C GLU A 624 25.47 6.24 -25.86
N VAL A 625 25.23 7.13 -24.87
CA VAL A 625 24.21 8.17 -24.94
C VAL A 625 24.68 9.32 -25.85
N GLY A 626 25.95 9.73 -25.70
CA GLY A 626 26.57 10.76 -26.53
C GLY A 626 25.87 12.11 -26.38
N ASP A 627 25.66 12.77 -27.52
CA ASP A 627 24.98 14.08 -27.65
C ASP A 627 23.51 13.96 -28.14
N GLY A 628 22.93 12.77 -28.07
CA GLY A 628 21.58 12.50 -28.57
C GLY A 628 21.46 12.31 -30.08
N THR A 629 22.54 12.50 -30.84
CA THR A 629 22.50 12.41 -32.31
C THR A 629 22.83 11.04 -32.85
N GLN A 630 23.43 10.17 -32.05
CA GLN A 630 23.95 8.88 -32.47
C GLN A 630 23.71 7.79 -31.41
N GLY A 631 23.50 6.55 -31.91
CA GLY A 631 23.49 5.35 -31.09
C GLY A 631 22.16 5.01 -30.44
N GLY A 632 22.11 3.82 -29.78
CA GLY A 632 20.92 3.27 -29.16
C GLY A 632 20.46 4.00 -27.89
N GLY A 633 21.37 4.70 -27.20
CA GLY A 633 21.08 5.47 -25.98
C GLY A 633 20.71 6.93 -26.21
N GLY A 634 20.88 7.46 -27.42
CA GLY A 634 20.69 8.89 -27.70
C GLY A 634 19.32 9.45 -27.36
N ASN A 635 18.28 8.62 -27.40
CA ASN A 635 16.93 9.03 -27.00
C ASN A 635 16.75 9.28 -25.48
N ALA A 636 17.72 8.88 -24.64
CA ALA A 636 17.76 9.21 -23.22
C ALA A 636 18.58 10.50 -22.93
N TYR A 637 19.17 11.13 -23.95
CA TYR A 637 19.94 12.34 -23.78
C TYR A 637 19.06 13.52 -23.38
N VAL A 638 19.52 14.26 -22.41
CA VAL A 638 18.92 15.53 -21.97
C VAL A 638 20.00 16.61 -22.03
N ALA A 639 19.78 17.64 -22.82
CA ALA A 639 20.74 18.72 -22.97
C ALA A 639 21.06 19.39 -21.64
N GLY A 640 22.34 19.63 -21.40
CA GLY A 640 22.80 20.20 -20.14
C GLY A 640 23.30 19.19 -19.13
N TYR A 641 23.10 17.89 -19.34
CA TYR A 641 23.54 16.85 -18.43
C TYR A 641 24.47 15.84 -19.12
N ARG A 642 25.44 15.35 -18.35
CA ARG A 642 26.28 14.22 -18.75
C ARG A 642 25.59 12.93 -18.33
N ILE A 643 25.08 12.17 -19.29
CA ILE A 643 24.31 10.96 -19.05
C ILE A 643 25.06 9.78 -19.63
N GLY A 644 25.32 8.77 -18.79
CA GLY A 644 25.78 7.46 -19.24
C GLY A 644 24.62 6.48 -19.27
N GLY A 645 24.52 5.61 -20.26
CA GLY A 645 23.40 4.68 -20.31
C GLY A 645 23.65 3.39 -21.05
N LYS A 646 22.66 2.48 -21.00
CA LYS A 646 22.62 1.24 -21.78
C LYS A 646 21.20 0.77 -22.03
N SER A 647 20.89 0.50 -23.30
CA SER A 647 19.64 -0.09 -23.76
C SER A 647 19.68 -1.63 -23.67
N GLY A 648 18.56 -2.26 -23.31
CA GLY A 648 18.41 -3.70 -23.25
C GLY A 648 17.12 -4.18 -23.90
N THR A 649 17.21 -4.87 -25.03
CA THR A 649 16.09 -5.63 -25.59
C THR A 649 16.41 -7.11 -25.44
N SER A 650 15.56 -7.85 -24.74
CA SER A 650 15.76 -9.28 -24.49
C SER A 650 14.54 -10.09 -24.88
N GLU A 651 14.75 -11.33 -25.27
CA GLU A 651 13.71 -12.28 -25.61
C GLU A 651 13.36 -13.11 -24.36
N GLN A 652 12.07 -13.29 -24.10
CA GLN A 652 11.55 -14.15 -23.01
C GLN A 652 11.50 -15.60 -23.50
N LEU A 653 12.62 -16.31 -23.32
CA LEU A 653 12.80 -17.66 -23.86
C LEU A 653 11.98 -18.72 -23.13
N ASN A 654 11.50 -18.42 -21.94
CA ASN A 654 10.71 -19.30 -21.06
C ASN A 654 9.20 -19.03 -21.10
N MET A 655 8.76 -18.09 -21.94
CA MET A 655 7.35 -17.77 -22.13
C MET A 655 6.84 -18.27 -23.49
N ASP A 656 5.54 -18.41 -23.63
CA ASP A 656 4.90 -18.70 -24.90
C ASP A 656 5.21 -17.60 -25.93
N ARG A 657 5.29 -17.99 -27.18
CA ARG A 657 5.49 -17.05 -28.27
C ARG A 657 4.23 -16.24 -28.53
N ARG A 658 4.41 -15.04 -29.08
CA ARG A 658 3.31 -14.22 -29.60
C ARG A 658 2.58 -14.94 -30.75
N ALA A 659 1.39 -14.48 -31.08
CA ALA A 659 0.56 -15.03 -32.15
C ALA A 659 1.26 -15.02 -33.53
N ASP A 660 2.19 -14.09 -33.77
CA ASP A 660 3.02 -13.99 -34.97
C ASP A 660 4.21 -14.97 -35.00
N GLY A 661 4.41 -15.73 -33.92
CA GLY A 661 5.48 -16.69 -33.73
C GLY A 661 6.79 -16.13 -33.19
N ASP A 662 6.85 -14.80 -32.91
CA ASP A 662 8.02 -14.16 -32.29
C ASP A 662 8.03 -14.39 -30.77
N TYR A 663 9.21 -14.23 -30.14
CA TYR A 663 9.30 -14.26 -28.68
C TYR A 663 8.71 -12.98 -28.09
N LYS A 664 8.05 -13.10 -26.92
CA LYS A 664 7.79 -11.96 -26.07
C LYS A 664 9.12 -11.29 -25.71
N LYS A 665 9.13 -9.97 -25.60
CA LYS A 665 10.37 -9.20 -25.40
C LYS A 665 10.25 -8.28 -24.18
N VAL A 666 11.39 -7.98 -23.57
CA VAL A 666 11.53 -6.93 -22.56
C VAL A 666 12.35 -5.80 -23.13
N ALA A 667 11.81 -4.59 -23.08
CA ALA A 667 12.50 -3.36 -23.40
C ALA A 667 12.93 -2.66 -22.11
N SER A 668 14.24 -2.49 -21.87
CA SER A 668 14.75 -1.83 -20.67
C SER A 668 15.83 -0.82 -20.99
N PHE A 669 16.01 0.19 -20.13
CA PHE A 669 17.07 1.17 -20.20
C PHE A 669 17.58 1.52 -18.81
N ALA A 670 18.90 1.54 -18.64
CA ALA A 670 19.55 2.03 -17.43
C ALA A 670 20.37 3.28 -17.77
N ALA A 671 20.16 4.35 -17.04
CA ALA A 671 20.97 5.57 -17.12
C ALA A 671 21.58 5.94 -15.78
N VAL A 672 22.77 6.52 -15.81
CA VAL A 672 23.46 7.08 -14.65
C VAL A 672 23.85 8.53 -14.91
N LEU A 673 23.73 9.38 -13.91
CA LEU A 673 24.05 10.79 -14.02
C LEU A 673 24.53 11.40 -12.68
N PRO A 674 25.45 12.41 -12.73
CA PRO A 674 26.24 12.78 -13.91
C PRO A 674 27.22 11.66 -14.28
N ALA A 675 27.44 11.38 -15.55
CA ALA A 675 28.22 10.21 -16.00
C ALA A 675 29.66 10.15 -15.46
N ASN A 676 30.28 11.30 -15.17
CA ASN A 676 31.65 11.40 -14.66
C ASN A 676 31.76 11.11 -13.14
N ASP A 677 30.72 11.40 -12.36
CA ASP A 677 30.62 11.09 -10.91
C ASP A 677 29.17 10.76 -10.56
N PRO A 678 28.69 9.56 -10.88
CA PRO A 678 27.30 9.23 -10.76
C PRO A 678 26.77 9.38 -9.33
N GLU A 679 25.63 10.07 -9.24
CA GLU A 679 24.85 10.24 -8.01
C GLU A 679 23.63 9.32 -8.03
N ILE A 680 22.92 9.27 -9.17
CA ILE A 680 21.73 8.47 -9.31
C ILE A 680 21.81 7.54 -10.53
N LEU A 681 21.08 6.44 -10.42
CA LEU A 681 20.71 5.55 -11.50
C LEU A 681 19.21 5.65 -11.73
N VAL A 682 18.77 5.79 -12.99
CA VAL A 682 17.38 5.72 -13.43
C VAL A 682 17.22 4.49 -14.30
N TYR A 683 16.33 3.59 -13.92
CA TYR A 683 16.06 2.34 -14.63
C TYR A 683 14.59 2.25 -14.99
N VAL A 684 14.29 1.88 -16.25
CA VAL A 684 12.93 1.60 -16.74
C VAL A 684 12.93 0.28 -17.50
N MET A 685 11.88 -0.51 -17.27
CA MET A 685 11.64 -1.79 -17.94
C MET A 685 10.15 -1.87 -18.32
N LEU A 686 9.90 -2.23 -19.58
CA LEU A 686 8.59 -2.54 -20.15
C LEU A 686 8.62 -4.00 -20.63
N ASP A 687 7.84 -4.84 -20.02
CA ASP A 687 7.82 -6.28 -20.27
C ASP A 687 6.63 -6.64 -21.16
N ASP A 688 6.93 -7.23 -22.30
CA ASP A 688 6.01 -7.56 -23.37
C ASP A 688 5.27 -6.35 -23.97
N PRO A 689 6.00 -5.30 -24.40
CA PRO A 689 5.36 -4.19 -25.08
C PRO A 689 4.81 -4.64 -26.44
N ASN A 690 3.50 -4.51 -26.66
CA ASN A 690 2.82 -4.83 -27.92
C ASN A 690 2.70 -3.58 -28.79
N ASN A 691 3.83 -2.93 -29.08
CA ASN A 691 3.86 -1.76 -29.96
C ASN A 691 3.94 -2.20 -31.41
N ALA A 692 2.94 -1.85 -32.22
CA ALA A 692 2.83 -2.22 -33.64
C ALA A 692 4.01 -1.79 -34.52
N ARG A 693 4.90 -0.91 -34.02
CA ARG A 693 5.99 -0.31 -34.82
C ARG A 693 7.36 -0.85 -34.48
N THR A 694 7.60 -1.21 -33.21
CA THR A 694 8.94 -1.59 -32.75
C THR A 694 8.92 -2.26 -31.38
N ASP A 695 9.90 -3.13 -31.15
CA ASP A 695 10.20 -3.74 -29.83
C ASP A 695 11.53 -3.19 -29.27
N TYR A 696 12.17 -2.22 -29.92
CA TYR A 696 13.51 -1.76 -29.53
C TYR A 696 13.45 -0.83 -28.31
N SER A 697 14.14 -1.21 -27.25
CA SER A 697 14.26 -0.45 -25.99
C SER A 697 14.78 0.99 -26.16
N SER A 698 15.62 1.23 -27.17
CA SER A 698 16.09 2.58 -27.51
C SER A 698 14.97 3.52 -27.96
N ILE A 699 13.84 2.96 -28.38
CA ILE A 699 12.65 3.72 -28.81
C ILE A 699 11.57 3.70 -27.72
N LEU A 700 11.45 2.60 -26.98
CA LEU A 700 10.38 2.43 -25.99
C LEU A 700 10.78 2.89 -24.57
N ALA A 701 11.94 2.47 -24.06
CA ALA A 701 12.36 2.72 -22.68
C ALA A 701 13.31 3.93 -22.54
N ALA A 702 14.21 4.15 -23.50
CA ALA A 702 15.18 5.26 -23.41
C ALA A 702 14.51 6.65 -23.33
N PRO A 703 13.45 6.97 -24.12
CA PRO A 703 12.74 8.24 -23.99
C PRO A 703 12.13 8.45 -22.62
N VAL A 704 11.58 7.41 -22.03
CA VAL A 704 10.97 7.46 -20.68
C VAL A 704 12.01 7.86 -19.63
N VAL A 705 13.19 7.23 -19.69
CA VAL A 705 14.34 7.58 -18.84
C VAL A 705 14.78 9.04 -19.06
N GLY A 706 14.88 9.48 -20.31
CA GLY A 706 15.22 10.87 -20.64
C GLY A 706 14.20 11.88 -20.09
N ASN A 707 12.91 11.56 -20.18
CA ASN A 707 11.85 12.39 -19.64
C ASN A 707 11.92 12.47 -18.10
N ILE A 708 12.09 11.33 -17.42
CA ILE A 708 12.29 11.29 -15.97
C ILE A 708 13.48 12.16 -15.58
N ILE A 709 14.65 11.98 -16.24
CA ILE A 709 15.86 12.75 -15.97
C ILE A 709 15.63 14.24 -16.18
N SER A 710 14.90 14.64 -17.22
CA SER A 710 14.67 16.06 -17.54
C SER A 710 13.96 16.82 -16.42
N GLU A 711 13.16 16.14 -15.62
CA GLU A 711 12.43 16.73 -14.48
C GLU A 711 13.16 16.53 -13.15
N ILE A 712 13.71 15.33 -12.89
CA ILE A 712 14.32 15.06 -11.57
C ILE A 712 15.74 15.61 -11.43
N ALA A 713 16.52 15.72 -12.52
CA ALA A 713 17.91 16.19 -12.42
C ALA A 713 18.02 17.65 -11.94
N PRO A 714 17.23 18.62 -12.45
CA PRO A 714 17.23 19.96 -11.90
C PRO A 714 16.65 20.04 -10.48
N TYR A 715 15.67 19.20 -10.14
CA TYR A 715 15.09 19.11 -8.80
C TYR A 715 16.15 18.63 -7.78
N LEU A 716 16.91 17.61 -8.10
CA LEU A 716 17.99 17.08 -7.27
C LEU A 716 19.25 17.98 -7.24
N GLY A 717 19.31 19.02 -8.06
CA GLY A 717 20.51 19.86 -8.19
C GLY A 717 21.69 19.13 -8.82
N ILE A 718 21.43 18.11 -9.63
CA ILE A 718 22.50 17.32 -10.30
C ILE A 718 23.39 18.25 -11.13
N ALA A 719 24.70 18.06 -11.01
CA ALA A 719 25.70 18.87 -11.72
C ALA A 719 25.48 18.84 -13.23
N THR A 720 25.43 20.01 -13.84
CA THR A 720 25.33 20.17 -15.30
C THR A 720 26.66 19.84 -15.98
N ASP A 721 26.65 19.82 -17.32
CA ASP A 721 27.84 19.60 -18.13
C ASP A 721 28.84 20.78 -18.12
N GLY A 722 28.57 21.82 -17.33
CA GLY A 722 29.40 23.03 -17.18
C GLY A 722 29.31 24.00 -18.35
N VAL A 723 28.44 23.74 -19.30
CA VAL A 723 28.21 24.65 -20.43
C VAL A 723 27.17 25.69 -20.02
N ASP A 724 27.58 26.95 -19.92
CA ASP A 724 26.65 28.06 -19.68
C ASP A 724 25.76 28.27 -20.92
N ARG A 725 24.47 28.02 -20.75
CA ARG A 725 23.42 28.20 -21.75
C ARG A 725 22.53 29.41 -21.44
N SER A 726 22.84 30.16 -20.38
CA SER A 726 22.14 31.40 -20.07
C SER A 726 22.28 32.37 -21.25
N GLY A 727 21.16 32.91 -21.71
CA GLY A 727 21.16 33.83 -22.88
C GLY A 727 21.27 33.14 -24.24
N THR A 728 21.38 31.81 -24.31
CA THR A 728 21.33 31.12 -25.62
C THR A 728 19.88 30.93 -26.08
N THR A 729 19.68 31.06 -27.40
CA THR A 729 18.40 30.74 -28.05
C THR A 729 18.46 29.40 -28.78
N VAL A 730 17.33 28.74 -28.83
CA VAL A 730 17.17 27.44 -29.49
C VAL A 730 15.99 27.50 -30.44
N LYS A 731 16.14 26.91 -31.63
CA LYS A 731 15.02 26.78 -32.59
C LYS A 731 14.09 25.66 -32.16
N VAL A 732 12.81 25.98 -31.99
CA VAL A 732 11.76 25.01 -31.69
C VAL A 732 11.62 24.04 -32.89
N PRO A 733 11.75 22.70 -32.68
CA PRO A 733 11.61 21.75 -33.78
C PRO A 733 10.17 21.67 -34.29
N ASN A 734 9.97 21.18 -35.50
CA ASN A 734 8.64 20.89 -36.03
C ASN A 734 8.17 19.53 -35.46
N LEU A 735 7.18 19.56 -34.58
CA LEU A 735 6.64 18.42 -33.88
C LEU A 735 5.26 18.01 -34.41
N THR A 736 4.62 18.83 -35.21
CA THR A 736 3.28 18.52 -35.78
C THR A 736 3.36 17.25 -36.62
N GLY A 737 2.42 16.33 -36.41
CA GLY A 737 2.37 15.01 -37.04
C GLY A 737 3.32 13.97 -36.44
N LYS A 738 4.05 14.32 -35.37
CA LYS A 738 4.87 13.37 -34.60
C LYS A 738 4.10 12.83 -33.42
N GLU A 739 4.46 11.63 -33.01
CA GLU A 739 3.95 11.07 -31.75
C GLU A 739 4.46 11.85 -30.55
N TRP A 740 3.65 11.91 -29.50
CA TRP A 740 3.98 12.56 -28.23
C TRP A 740 5.37 12.17 -27.72
N SER A 741 5.66 10.85 -27.63
CA SER A 741 6.96 10.35 -27.16
C SER A 741 8.15 10.84 -27.99
N ASN A 742 7.98 10.90 -29.32
CA ASN A 742 9.02 11.42 -30.22
C ASN A 742 9.20 12.93 -30.06
N ALA A 743 8.11 13.67 -29.86
CA ALA A 743 8.14 15.10 -29.60
C ALA A 743 8.93 15.43 -28.32
N GLN A 744 8.68 14.69 -27.24
CA GLN A 744 9.41 14.82 -25.97
C GLN A 744 10.92 14.65 -26.16
N VAL A 745 11.35 13.57 -26.83
CA VAL A 745 12.77 13.32 -27.11
C VAL A 745 13.41 14.48 -27.87
N GLN A 746 12.73 14.97 -28.92
CA GLN A 746 13.28 16.08 -29.73
C GLN A 746 13.41 17.38 -28.91
N LEU A 747 12.48 17.64 -27.99
CA LEU A 747 12.58 18.80 -27.12
C LEU A 747 13.69 18.62 -26.07
N ASN A 748 13.81 17.46 -25.46
CA ASN A 748 14.87 17.15 -24.49
C ASN A 748 16.28 17.29 -25.10
N ILE A 749 16.48 16.78 -26.32
CA ILE A 749 17.75 16.93 -27.06
C ILE A 749 18.08 18.40 -27.33
N LYS A 750 17.07 19.26 -27.53
CA LYS A 750 17.23 20.70 -27.74
C LYS A 750 17.29 21.50 -26.43
N GLY A 751 17.12 20.87 -25.27
CA GLY A 751 17.07 21.58 -24.01
C GLY A 751 15.83 22.44 -23.84
N LEU A 752 14.73 22.05 -24.45
CA LEU A 752 13.39 22.62 -24.29
C LEU A 752 12.56 21.74 -23.41
N LYS A 753 11.72 22.33 -22.58
CA LYS A 753 10.74 21.61 -21.78
C LYS A 753 9.50 21.32 -22.62
N HIS A 754 8.73 20.34 -22.21
CA HIS A 754 7.49 19.98 -22.88
C HIS A 754 6.33 19.96 -21.89
N HIS A 755 5.13 20.26 -22.38
CA HIS A 755 3.89 20.15 -21.64
C HIS A 755 2.77 19.72 -22.58
N LEU A 756 2.10 18.60 -22.25
CA LEU A 756 0.88 18.21 -22.96
C LEU A 756 -0.26 19.06 -22.43
N ALA A 757 -0.84 19.89 -23.28
CA ALA A 757 -2.02 20.66 -22.88
C ALA A 757 -3.19 19.71 -22.66
N GLU A 758 -3.97 19.89 -21.60
CA GLU A 758 -5.07 19.03 -21.18
C GLU A 758 -5.96 18.62 -22.37
N SER A 759 -6.15 17.31 -22.53
CA SER A 759 -6.98 16.68 -23.54
C SER A 759 -8.06 15.89 -22.82
N GLU A 760 -9.30 15.89 -23.33
CA GLU A 760 -10.41 15.11 -22.76
C GLU A 760 -10.26 13.59 -23.01
N SER A 761 -9.25 13.14 -23.72
CA SER A 761 -9.00 11.73 -24.02
C SER A 761 -7.60 11.29 -23.59
N ASP A 762 -7.51 10.06 -23.10
CA ASP A 762 -6.27 9.35 -22.76
C ASP A 762 -5.44 9.13 -24.04
N GLN A 763 -4.43 9.99 -24.31
CA GLN A 763 -3.84 10.12 -25.66
C GLN A 763 -2.32 10.02 -25.72
N THR A 764 -1.71 9.18 -24.91
CA THR A 764 -0.25 8.97 -24.95
C THR A 764 0.29 8.44 -26.29
N ALA A 765 -0.56 7.86 -27.14
CA ALA A 765 -0.22 7.43 -28.52
C ALA A 765 -0.65 8.45 -29.60
N ALA A 766 -1.17 9.63 -29.24
CA ALA A 766 -1.71 10.57 -30.18
C ALA A 766 -0.61 11.35 -30.91
N LEU A 767 -0.93 11.77 -32.13
CA LEU A 767 -0.07 12.64 -32.91
C LEU A 767 -0.24 14.09 -32.45
N VAL A 768 0.85 14.83 -32.35
CA VAL A 768 0.83 16.27 -32.09
C VAL A 768 0.14 16.98 -33.25
N THR A 769 -1.00 17.59 -32.97
CA THR A 769 -1.78 18.35 -33.95
C THR A 769 -1.36 19.81 -34.01
N TYR A 770 -0.94 20.39 -32.89
CA TYR A 770 -0.51 21.76 -32.78
C TYR A 770 0.58 21.91 -31.70
N GLN A 771 1.43 22.92 -31.84
CA GLN A 771 2.47 23.28 -30.89
C GLN A 771 2.61 24.79 -30.70
N TYR A 772 2.95 25.22 -29.49
CA TYR A 772 3.31 26.61 -29.23
C TYR A 772 4.42 26.66 -28.14
N PRO A 773 5.50 27.42 -28.35
CA PRO A 773 5.83 28.26 -29.52
C PRO A 773 5.89 27.45 -30.83
N ARG A 774 5.67 28.16 -31.97
CA ARG A 774 5.60 27.54 -33.31
C ARG A 774 6.95 26.96 -33.75
N ALA A 775 6.89 25.98 -34.62
CA ALA A 775 8.07 25.41 -35.27
C ALA A 775 8.94 26.50 -35.92
N GLY A 776 10.25 26.43 -35.68
CA GLY A 776 11.23 27.42 -36.19
C GLY A 776 11.36 28.68 -35.38
N ALA A 777 10.51 28.93 -34.35
CA ALA A 777 10.69 30.04 -33.44
C ALA A 777 12.02 29.93 -32.69
N GLU A 778 12.74 31.01 -32.54
CA GLU A 778 13.93 31.12 -31.69
C GLU A 778 13.49 31.50 -30.28
N VAL A 779 13.71 30.63 -29.35
CA VAL A 779 13.26 30.76 -27.93
C VAL A 779 14.45 30.55 -26.99
N PRO A 780 14.43 31.13 -25.80
CA PRO A 780 15.46 30.85 -24.79
C PRO A 780 15.57 29.36 -24.47
N TYR A 781 16.78 28.91 -24.17
CA TYR A 781 17.01 27.58 -23.60
C TYR A 781 16.14 27.37 -22.36
N GLY A 782 15.53 26.20 -22.22
CA GLY A 782 14.62 25.88 -21.11
C GLY A 782 13.18 26.35 -21.30
N THR A 783 12.82 26.97 -22.43
CA THR A 783 11.42 27.34 -22.74
C THR A 783 10.53 26.11 -22.81
N THR A 784 9.34 26.19 -22.22
CA THR A 784 8.33 25.13 -22.30
C THR A 784 7.57 25.22 -23.61
N VAL A 785 7.53 24.12 -24.38
CA VAL A 785 6.72 24.00 -25.60
C VAL A 785 5.45 23.24 -25.25
N TYR A 786 4.31 23.91 -25.41
CA TYR A 786 2.99 23.32 -25.21
C TYR A 786 2.57 22.56 -26.45
N LEU A 787 2.20 21.30 -26.28
CA LEU A 787 1.81 20.40 -27.35
C LEU A 787 0.35 20.02 -27.20
N TYR A 788 -0.35 19.89 -28.32
CA TYR A 788 -1.77 19.55 -28.40
C TYR A 788 -1.92 18.34 -29.31
N THR A 789 -2.74 17.38 -28.89
CA THR A 789 -2.96 16.12 -29.62
C THR A 789 -4.36 16.00 -30.23
N ASP A 790 -5.25 16.90 -29.88
CA ASP A 790 -6.61 17.01 -30.38
C ASP A 790 -6.78 18.30 -31.22
N THR A 791 -8.01 18.67 -31.54
CA THR A 791 -8.30 19.90 -32.26
C THR A 791 -7.99 21.08 -31.36
N TYR A 792 -7.00 21.91 -31.78
CA TYR A 792 -6.64 23.10 -31.04
C TYR A 792 -7.78 24.14 -31.08
N GLU A 793 -8.40 24.42 -29.94
CA GLU A 793 -9.46 25.43 -29.78
C GLU A 793 -8.97 26.76 -29.19
N GLY A 794 -7.64 27.04 -29.30
CA GLY A 794 -7.10 28.32 -28.87
C GLY A 794 -7.02 28.50 -27.34
N LYS A 795 -6.44 27.54 -26.61
CA LYS A 795 -6.23 27.68 -25.17
C LYS A 795 -5.41 28.94 -24.85
N HIS A 796 -5.98 29.80 -24.05
CA HIS A 796 -5.38 31.06 -23.60
C HIS A 796 -5.10 31.02 -22.12
N ALA A 797 -4.08 31.76 -21.70
CA ALA A 797 -3.70 31.96 -20.31
C ALA A 797 -3.88 33.42 -19.93
N GLU A 798 -4.31 33.69 -18.71
CA GLU A 798 -4.38 35.03 -18.16
C GLU A 798 -3.00 35.43 -17.62
N VAL A 799 -2.50 36.59 -17.99
CA VAL A 799 -1.19 37.05 -17.56
C VAL A 799 -1.25 37.55 -16.12
N PRO A 800 -0.55 36.95 -15.15
CA PRO A 800 -0.52 37.44 -13.79
C PRO A 800 0.28 38.77 -13.67
N ASP A 801 -0.06 39.58 -12.68
CA ASP A 801 0.77 40.73 -12.31
C ASP A 801 1.98 40.29 -11.49
N VAL A 802 3.14 40.33 -12.09
CA VAL A 802 4.41 39.97 -11.46
C VAL A 802 5.27 41.16 -11.10
N THR A 803 4.76 42.39 -11.28
CA THR A 803 5.47 43.66 -10.93
C THR A 803 5.77 43.70 -9.44
N GLY A 804 6.98 44.09 -9.06
CA GLY A 804 7.43 44.14 -7.65
C GLY A 804 7.74 42.80 -7.02
N LYS A 805 7.64 41.68 -7.76
CA LYS A 805 8.04 40.33 -7.30
C LYS A 805 9.52 40.08 -7.60
N SER A 806 10.17 39.18 -6.85
CA SER A 806 11.51 38.73 -7.25
C SER A 806 11.44 37.97 -8.59
N ALA A 807 12.51 38.02 -9.36
CA ALA A 807 12.58 37.38 -10.67
C ALA A 807 12.17 35.87 -10.60
N ASP A 808 12.61 35.15 -9.56
CA ASP A 808 12.31 33.73 -9.38
C ASP A 808 10.84 33.50 -9.04
N PHE A 809 10.25 34.31 -8.18
CA PHE A 809 8.82 34.22 -7.85
C PHE A 809 7.93 34.58 -9.05
N ALA A 810 8.33 35.61 -9.81
CA ALA A 810 7.65 36.01 -11.07
C ALA A 810 7.67 34.87 -12.08
N ARG A 811 8.80 34.17 -12.22
CA ARG A 811 8.94 32.99 -13.09
C ARG A 811 7.98 31.87 -12.66
N GLN A 812 7.90 31.58 -11.36
CA GLN A 812 6.97 30.57 -10.84
C GLN A 812 5.52 30.93 -11.12
N MET A 813 5.13 32.19 -10.90
CA MET A 813 3.75 32.65 -11.15
C MET A 813 3.38 32.52 -12.63
N LEU A 814 4.29 32.93 -13.55
CA LEU A 814 4.06 32.83 -15.00
C LEU A 814 3.99 31.37 -15.46
N ASN A 815 4.89 30.50 -14.96
CA ASN A 815 4.85 29.08 -15.27
C ASN A 815 3.56 28.41 -14.77
N ALA A 816 3.10 28.73 -13.57
CA ALA A 816 1.83 28.24 -13.03
C ALA A 816 0.62 28.72 -13.86
N ALA A 817 0.71 29.89 -14.47
CA ALA A 817 -0.29 30.39 -15.43
C ALA A 817 -0.15 29.79 -16.85
N GLY A 818 0.81 28.88 -17.10
CA GLY A 818 1.04 28.28 -18.40
C GLY A 818 1.77 29.23 -19.38
N LEU A 819 2.59 30.12 -18.87
CA LEU A 819 3.35 31.11 -19.64
C LEU A 819 4.85 30.90 -19.45
N ASN A 820 5.65 31.26 -20.45
CA ASN A 820 7.10 31.33 -20.35
C ASN A 820 7.55 32.75 -19.98
N CYS A 821 8.81 32.91 -19.53
CA CYS A 821 9.37 34.24 -19.33
C CYS A 821 10.85 34.33 -19.67
N THR A 822 11.30 35.58 -19.97
CA THR A 822 12.74 35.93 -19.99
C THR A 822 12.93 37.06 -18.99
N VAL A 823 14.12 37.09 -18.36
CA VAL A 823 14.46 38.11 -17.35
C VAL A 823 15.67 38.88 -17.83
N GLU A 824 15.56 40.18 -17.86
CA GLU A 824 16.65 41.13 -18.09
C GLU A 824 16.94 41.90 -16.82
N GLY A 825 18.19 41.86 -16.34
CA GLY A 825 18.56 42.49 -15.07
C GLY A 825 18.48 41.48 -13.88
N SER A 826 18.52 42.02 -12.66
CA SER A 826 18.45 41.24 -11.42
C SER A 826 17.68 41.98 -10.35
N GLY A 827 17.12 41.30 -9.37
CA GLY A 827 16.33 41.91 -8.29
C GLY A 827 14.83 41.74 -8.46
N THR A 828 14.07 42.82 -8.39
CA THR A 828 12.60 42.82 -8.51
C THR A 828 12.14 43.24 -9.91
N VAL A 829 11.03 42.63 -10.34
CA VAL A 829 10.43 42.96 -11.67
C VAL A 829 9.90 44.39 -11.61
N GLN A 830 10.41 45.25 -12.49
CA GLN A 830 9.95 46.62 -12.67
C GLN A 830 8.87 46.73 -13.75
N SER A 831 8.95 45.90 -14.79
CA SER A 831 7.94 45.87 -15.85
C SER A 831 7.88 44.48 -16.50
N GLN A 832 6.72 44.18 -17.08
CA GLN A 832 6.45 42.97 -17.90
C GLN A 832 5.90 43.38 -19.28
N SER A 833 6.24 42.57 -20.32
CA SER A 833 5.85 42.91 -21.72
C SER A 833 4.34 42.79 -21.96
N GLU A 834 3.71 41.80 -21.34
CA GLU A 834 2.28 41.55 -21.47
C GLU A 834 1.53 42.20 -20.29
N ALA A 835 0.41 42.83 -20.56
CA ALA A 835 -0.34 43.51 -19.51
C ALA A 835 -0.97 42.53 -18.52
N PRO A 836 -0.91 42.77 -17.19
CA PRO A 836 -1.62 41.98 -16.22
C PRO A 836 -3.12 41.86 -16.55
N GLY A 837 -3.69 40.65 -16.42
CA GLY A 837 -5.07 40.33 -16.74
C GLY A 837 -5.36 40.19 -18.24
N SER A 838 -4.39 40.39 -19.12
CA SER A 838 -4.57 40.12 -20.56
C SER A 838 -4.64 38.61 -20.82
N SER A 839 -5.46 38.24 -21.80
CA SER A 839 -5.57 36.83 -22.27
C SER A 839 -4.64 36.64 -23.45
N VAL A 840 -3.61 35.84 -23.27
CA VAL A 840 -2.61 35.52 -24.30
C VAL A 840 -2.59 34.02 -24.57
N GLN A 841 -2.01 33.60 -25.67
CA GLN A 841 -1.88 32.17 -25.97
C GLN A 841 -1.00 31.48 -24.94
N GLN A 842 -1.42 30.30 -24.45
CA GLN A 842 -0.65 29.46 -23.55
C GLN A 842 0.75 29.18 -24.13
N GLY A 843 1.80 29.35 -23.35
CA GLY A 843 3.19 29.24 -23.79
C GLY A 843 3.80 30.56 -24.28
N THR A 844 3.06 31.67 -24.28
CA THR A 844 3.61 33.02 -24.63
C THR A 844 4.78 33.35 -23.70
N ILE A 845 5.82 33.97 -24.31
CA ILE A 845 7.00 34.42 -23.55
C ILE A 845 6.79 35.84 -23.08
N VAL A 846 6.70 36.04 -21.76
CA VAL A 846 6.61 37.36 -21.11
C VAL A 846 8.02 37.84 -20.79
N HIS A 847 8.40 38.99 -21.31
CA HIS A 847 9.70 39.63 -21.05
C HIS A 847 9.62 40.46 -19.78
N LEU A 848 10.49 40.14 -18.80
CA LEU A 848 10.58 40.84 -17.51
C LEU A 848 11.82 41.70 -17.45
N ILE A 849 11.69 42.95 -17.06
CA ILE A 849 12.80 43.86 -16.74
C ILE A 849 12.88 43.97 -15.23
N CYS A 850 14.05 43.60 -14.68
CA CYS A 850 14.33 43.63 -13.24
C CYS A 850 15.39 44.65 -12.90
N GLY A 851 15.27 45.26 -11.69
CA GLY A 851 16.24 46.23 -11.24
C GLY A 851 16.15 46.51 -9.73
#